data_d190ff6c597ef8f7a8ec72ada4cd7c7a
#
_entry.id   d190ff6c597ef8f7a8ec72ada4cd7c7a
#
_cell.length_a   1.000
_cell.length_b   1.000
_cell.length_c   1.000
_cell.angle_alpha   90.00
_cell.angle_beta   90.00
_cell.angle_gamma   90.00
#
_symmetry.space_group_name_H-M   'P 1'
#
loop_
_entity.id
_entity.type
_entity.pdbx_description
1 polymer ?
#
loop_
_entity_poly.entity_id
_entity_poly.type
_entity_poly.pdbx_seq_one_letter_code
_entity_poly.pdbx_strand_id
1 'polypeptide(L)'
;MNNNCLNILKWTEAQLKYTYDVSLQEATPQELHEALGQAVMMAISDDWSHSKKTRMPNRKAYYISAEYLIGRLVYSNLFNLGFLDEMKELFAEHGVDLAVLEDIEDAALGNGGLGRLAACFLDSAASTDIPLSGYGLRYKFGLFKQSFDADGSQVENADDWTKFGDPWSFRRYNHTVKVKFPDHTVLAVPYDVPVIGYGTENVGTLRLWQCEAEEELDFNAFNNQDYLRALEAKNKAEDITRVLYPNDSTWEGKRLRIKQQYVLSSASLQDMLRTFKIAHGDDLSRFAEFYAVQLNDTHPAMSIPELIRLLMAEGMSFDDAFNVAQKTFSYTNHTVMGEALEKWPLDLMRSVVPEIVDIICRIDQKLKWEHPGLFIVKDNTAHMANLSIYVGSNINRVAEIHTQILKDDCFKDWYYAFPERFQNKTNGITPRRWLGLCNPELTAMLREKVGGDFLKNLDLIGELKNQIYDETIVEFNDIKRLKKEQLCAVIAKHEGVTLNPDFIFDVQVKRLHEYKRQLMNILSIVDIYFRLKEGRLPDFHPTVYLFGAKSAPGYARAKAIIRYINRVAKLINSDPAVADKLKVVFVQNYNCSYAEHIIPAADISEQISPAGTEASGTGNMKLMLNGAVTLGTLDGANVEIAQEAGRENEYIFGHTVDEINAAKPTYHARGIYDSNVDLRRAINTLVDGTVPTDDAQKELFHSLLDGTDWHQADHYFLLLDYASYLGTKLQANRDYADRIAFGRKCLMNVASAAKFSSDRTIRQYAEEIWHIKPTEY
;
A
#
# COMPACT_ATOMS: atom_id res chain seq x y z
N MET A 1 -16.30 -33.97 -0.54
CA MET A 1 -14.93 -33.65 -1.02
C MET A 1 -15.04 -33.15 -2.46
N ASN A 2 -14.55 -31.94 -2.72
CA ASN A 2 -14.65 -31.31 -4.03
C ASN A 2 -13.65 -31.97 -5.01
N ASN A 3 -14.12 -32.34 -6.21
CA ASN A 3 -13.26 -32.95 -7.23
C ASN A 3 -12.08 -32.06 -7.63
N ASN A 4 -12.25 -30.72 -7.57
CA ASN A 4 -11.16 -29.79 -7.85
C ASN A 4 -10.04 -29.86 -6.81
N CYS A 5 -10.36 -29.97 -5.52
CA CYS A 5 -9.37 -30.13 -4.45
C CYS A 5 -8.58 -31.43 -4.63
N LEU A 6 -9.24 -32.53 -4.95
CA LEU A 6 -8.58 -33.82 -5.26
C LEU A 6 -7.66 -33.74 -6.48
N ASN A 7 -8.07 -33.02 -7.52
CA ASN A 7 -7.24 -32.82 -8.70
C ASN A 7 -6.01 -31.95 -8.37
N ILE A 8 -6.20 -30.86 -7.61
CA ILE A 8 -5.08 -30.01 -7.17
C ILE A 8 -4.08 -30.83 -6.37
N LEU A 9 -4.52 -31.66 -5.43
CA LEU A 9 -3.60 -32.54 -4.68
C LEU A 9 -2.82 -33.48 -5.62
N LYS A 10 -3.51 -34.20 -6.53
CA LYS A 10 -2.87 -35.11 -7.49
C LYS A 10 -1.86 -34.39 -8.39
N TRP A 11 -2.17 -33.19 -8.86
CA TRP A 11 -1.25 -32.39 -9.67
C TRP A 11 -0.07 -31.89 -8.84
N THR A 12 -0.28 -31.54 -7.57
CA THR A 12 0.79 -31.18 -6.65
C THR A 12 1.75 -32.34 -6.45
N GLU A 13 1.26 -33.55 -6.16
CA GLU A 13 2.08 -34.77 -6.03
C GLU A 13 2.83 -35.08 -7.33
N ALA A 14 2.16 -34.96 -8.47
CA ALA A 14 2.79 -35.19 -9.78
C ALA A 14 3.92 -34.18 -10.06
N GLN A 15 3.71 -32.89 -9.75
CA GLN A 15 4.73 -31.86 -9.89
C GLN A 15 5.91 -32.07 -8.94
N LEU A 16 5.67 -32.42 -7.68
CA LEU A 16 6.72 -32.74 -6.73
C LEU A 16 7.57 -33.92 -7.21
N LYS A 17 6.92 -34.99 -7.67
CA LYS A 17 7.63 -36.16 -8.21
C LYS A 17 8.40 -35.85 -9.49
N TYR A 18 7.78 -35.11 -10.41
CA TYR A 18 8.39 -34.80 -11.70
C TYR A 18 9.56 -33.79 -11.59
N THR A 19 9.40 -32.78 -10.78
CA THR A 19 10.33 -31.63 -10.73
C THR A 19 11.46 -31.87 -9.72
N TYR A 20 11.13 -32.47 -8.56
CA TYR A 20 12.04 -32.56 -7.41
C TYR A 20 12.38 -33.98 -6.98
N ASP A 21 11.69 -34.97 -7.54
CA ASP A 21 11.83 -36.41 -7.17
C ASP A 21 11.56 -36.69 -5.68
N VAL A 22 10.60 -35.94 -5.07
CA VAL A 22 10.19 -36.10 -3.68
C VAL A 22 8.71 -36.44 -3.57
N SER A 23 8.30 -37.02 -2.45
CA SER A 23 6.91 -37.20 -2.04
C SER A 23 6.37 -35.94 -1.37
N LEU A 24 5.05 -35.87 -1.15
CA LEU A 24 4.39 -34.79 -0.47
C LEU A 24 4.95 -34.50 0.95
N GLN A 25 5.29 -35.59 1.67
CA GLN A 25 5.83 -35.55 3.05
C GLN A 25 7.30 -35.16 3.12
N GLU A 26 8.05 -35.37 2.04
CA GLU A 26 9.48 -35.05 1.95
C GLU A 26 9.75 -33.64 1.42
N ALA A 27 8.73 -33.00 0.81
CA ALA A 27 8.87 -31.70 0.19
C ALA A 27 9.21 -30.60 1.20
N THR A 28 10.14 -29.75 0.85
CA THR A 28 10.38 -28.50 1.57
C THR A 28 9.21 -27.52 1.36
N PRO A 29 9.00 -26.53 2.25
CA PRO A 29 7.96 -25.53 2.05
C PRO A 29 8.01 -24.83 0.68
N GLN A 30 9.22 -24.58 0.15
CA GLN A 30 9.42 -23.93 -1.14
C GLN A 30 9.00 -24.84 -2.31
N GLU A 31 9.41 -26.12 -2.28
CA GLU A 31 9.02 -27.12 -3.29
C GLU A 31 7.49 -27.34 -3.27
N LEU A 32 6.91 -27.43 -2.07
CA LEU A 32 5.47 -27.56 -1.91
C LEU A 32 4.72 -26.35 -2.44
N HIS A 33 5.20 -25.14 -2.13
CA HIS A 33 4.62 -23.89 -2.63
C HIS A 33 4.63 -23.82 -4.17
N GLU A 34 5.77 -24.14 -4.78
CA GLU A 34 5.91 -24.14 -6.24
C GLU A 34 4.96 -25.15 -6.88
N ALA A 35 4.95 -26.38 -6.39
CA ALA A 35 4.11 -27.45 -6.93
C ALA A 35 2.60 -27.18 -6.72
N LEU A 36 2.20 -26.74 -5.54
CA LEU A 36 0.81 -26.39 -5.23
C LEU A 36 0.35 -25.17 -6.04
N GLY A 37 1.20 -24.15 -6.15
CA GLY A 37 0.90 -22.97 -6.94
C GLY A 37 0.65 -23.31 -8.42
N GLN A 38 1.52 -24.12 -9.02
CA GLN A 38 1.33 -24.61 -10.40
C GLN A 38 0.04 -25.44 -10.54
N ALA A 39 -0.27 -26.28 -9.57
CA ALA A 39 -1.51 -27.08 -9.58
C ALA A 39 -2.77 -26.19 -9.51
N VAL A 40 -2.76 -25.13 -8.70
CA VAL A 40 -3.85 -24.13 -8.66
C VAL A 40 -3.96 -23.41 -10.00
N MET A 41 -2.83 -23.02 -10.60
CA MET A 41 -2.80 -22.37 -11.91
C MET A 41 -3.38 -23.25 -13.02
N MET A 42 -3.18 -24.57 -12.94
CA MET A 42 -3.83 -25.52 -13.86
C MET A 42 -5.34 -25.55 -13.62
N ALA A 43 -5.79 -25.56 -12.37
CA ALA A 43 -7.20 -25.62 -12.02
C ALA A 43 -8.02 -24.41 -12.56
N ILE A 44 -7.42 -23.23 -12.60
CA ILE A 44 -8.09 -21.97 -13.04
C ILE A 44 -7.87 -21.65 -14.52
N SER A 45 -7.14 -22.48 -15.26
CA SER A 45 -6.66 -22.12 -16.62
C SER A 45 -7.81 -21.87 -17.60
N ASP A 46 -8.88 -22.67 -17.51
CA ASP A 46 -10.06 -22.54 -18.39
C ASP A 46 -10.87 -21.29 -18.03
N ASP A 47 -11.13 -21.04 -16.78
CA ASP A 47 -11.85 -19.86 -16.30
C ASP A 47 -11.10 -18.57 -16.65
N TRP A 48 -9.77 -18.57 -16.50
CA TRP A 48 -8.94 -17.42 -16.88
C TRP A 48 -8.96 -17.17 -18.39
N SER A 49 -8.89 -18.23 -19.19
CA SER A 49 -9.02 -18.14 -20.65
C SER A 49 -10.39 -17.65 -21.07
N HIS A 50 -11.46 -18.18 -20.44
CA HIS A 50 -12.83 -17.75 -20.67
C HIS A 50 -13.02 -16.27 -20.33
N SER A 51 -12.58 -15.85 -19.16
CA SER A 51 -12.65 -14.44 -18.69
C SER A 51 -11.97 -13.48 -19.67
N LYS A 52 -10.78 -13.83 -20.20
CA LYS A 52 -10.08 -13.02 -21.20
C LYS A 52 -10.87 -12.87 -22.49
N LYS A 53 -11.44 -13.96 -22.99
CA LYS A 53 -12.23 -13.96 -24.25
C LYS A 53 -13.53 -13.17 -24.10
N THR A 54 -14.24 -13.35 -23.00
CA THR A 54 -15.50 -12.65 -22.69
C THR A 54 -15.31 -11.14 -22.59
N ARG A 55 -14.20 -10.70 -22.00
CA ARG A 55 -13.87 -9.26 -21.87
C ARG A 55 -13.38 -8.63 -23.16
N MET A 56 -12.89 -9.41 -24.13
CA MET A 56 -12.19 -8.88 -25.29
C MET A 56 -13.04 -7.89 -26.11
N PRO A 57 -14.30 -8.16 -26.46
CA PRO A 57 -15.12 -7.25 -27.27
C PRO A 57 -15.72 -6.08 -26.47
N ASN A 58 -15.70 -6.14 -25.16
CA ASN A 58 -16.41 -5.20 -24.30
C ASN A 58 -15.55 -3.99 -23.91
N ARG A 59 -16.21 -2.89 -23.52
CA ARG A 59 -15.55 -1.78 -22.86
C ARG A 59 -14.94 -2.26 -21.54
N LYS A 60 -13.70 -1.86 -21.27
CA LYS A 60 -12.94 -2.28 -20.08
C LYS A 60 -12.02 -1.19 -19.59
N ALA A 61 -11.56 -1.34 -18.35
CA ALA A 61 -10.60 -0.45 -17.75
C ALA A 61 -9.22 -1.11 -17.57
N TYR A 62 -8.21 -0.26 -17.57
CA TYR A 62 -6.85 -0.60 -17.21
C TYR A 62 -6.37 0.28 -16.07
N TYR A 63 -5.77 -0.33 -15.06
CA TYR A 63 -5.21 0.35 -13.91
C TYR A 63 -3.68 0.30 -14.00
N ILE A 64 -3.06 1.45 -14.28
CA ILE A 64 -1.59 1.54 -14.40
C ILE A 64 -1.03 2.05 -13.08
N SER A 65 -0.17 1.24 -12.45
CA SER A 65 0.46 1.57 -11.17
C SER A 65 1.92 1.15 -11.16
N ALA A 66 2.78 2.00 -10.58
CA ALA A 66 4.18 1.65 -10.34
C ALA A 66 4.35 0.57 -9.26
N GLU A 67 3.33 0.36 -8.45
CA GLU A 67 3.32 -0.57 -7.32
C GLU A 67 2.09 -1.48 -7.35
N TYR A 68 2.32 -2.77 -7.07
CA TYR A 68 1.28 -3.74 -6.75
C TYR A 68 1.73 -4.60 -5.56
N LEU A 69 1.29 -4.26 -4.37
CA LEU A 69 1.61 -5.02 -3.16
C LEU A 69 0.61 -6.19 -3.01
N ILE A 70 0.82 -7.22 -3.82
CA ILE A 70 -0.10 -8.36 -3.91
C ILE A 70 -0.04 -9.29 -2.69
N GLY A 71 1.09 -9.32 -1.97
CA GLY A 71 1.27 -10.18 -0.82
C GLY A 71 1.39 -11.66 -1.18
N ARG A 72 1.25 -12.53 -0.18
CA ARG A 72 1.27 -13.98 -0.37
C ARG A 72 -0.01 -14.42 -1.06
N LEU A 73 0.11 -15.22 -2.15
CA LEU A 73 -1.02 -15.59 -3.00
C LEU A 73 -1.59 -16.97 -2.68
N VAL A 74 -0.80 -17.89 -2.12
CA VAL A 74 -1.24 -19.29 -1.95
C VAL A 74 -2.54 -19.38 -1.16
N TYR A 75 -2.61 -18.77 0.01
CA TYR A 75 -3.82 -18.83 0.83
C TYR A 75 -4.97 -17.98 0.27
N SER A 76 -4.67 -16.78 -0.22
CA SER A 76 -5.72 -15.91 -0.78
C SER A 76 -6.35 -16.48 -2.05
N ASN A 77 -5.56 -17.15 -2.89
CA ASN A 77 -6.10 -17.81 -4.08
C ASN A 77 -6.98 -19.00 -3.71
N LEU A 78 -6.51 -19.87 -2.80
CA LEU A 78 -7.34 -20.98 -2.29
C LEU A 78 -8.60 -20.48 -1.58
N PHE A 79 -8.51 -19.39 -0.84
CA PHE A 79 -9.65 -18.78 -0.16
C PHE A 79 -10.69 -18.25 -1.15
N ASN A 80 -10.25 -17.49 -2.17
CA ASN A 80 -11.16 -16.94 -3.18
C ASN A 80 -11.83 -18.02 -4.03
N LEU A 81 -11.17 -19.15 -4.25
CA LEU A 81 -11.75 -20.34 -4.88
C LEU A 81 -12.71 -21.12 -3.96
N GLY A 82 -12.75 -20.81 -2.67
CA GLY A 82 -13.53 -21.55 -1.67
C GLY A 82 -12.93 -22.92 -1.30
N PHE A 83 -11.64 -23.13 -1.54
CA PHE A 83 -10.95 -24.41 -1.36
C PHE A 83 -10.05 -24.46 -0.12
N LEU A 84 -9.79 -23.33 0.56
CA LEU A 84 -8.74 -23.24 1.56
C LEU A 84 -8.91 -24.26 2.71
N ASP A 85 -10.10 -24.32 3.30
CA ASP A 85 -10.36 -25.19 4.45
C ASP A 85 -10.31 -26.67 4.05
N GLU A 86 -10.95 -27.04 2.93
CA GLU A 86 -10.92 -28.40 2.42
C GLU A 86 -9.49 -28.84 2.03
N MET A 87 -8.68 -27.93 1.47
CA MET A 87 -7.28 -28.22 1.15
C MET A 87 -6.43 -28.42 2.41
N LYS A 88 -6.65 -27.63 3.47
CA LYS A 88 -5.98 -27.85 4.77
C LYS A 88 -6.29 -29.22 5.33
N GLU A 89 -7.56 -29.63 5.35
CA GLU A 89 -8.00 -30.95 5.81
C GLU A 89 -7.38 -32.05 4.96
N LEU A 90 -7.47 -31.93 3.63
CA LEU A 90 -6.96 -32.90 2.69
C LEU A 90 -5.45 -33.13 2.82
N PHE A 91 -4.66 -32.05 2.97
CA PHE A 91 -3.22 -32.15 3.17
C PHE A 91 -2.88 -32.77 4.55
N ALA A 92 -3.64 -32.40 5.59
CA ALA A 92 -3.47 -33.00 6.93
C ALA A 92 -3.74 -34.50 6.93
N GLU A 93 -4.75 -34.98 6.20
CA GLU A 93 -5.02 -36.42 5.98
C GLU A 93 -3.82 -37.15 5.33
N HIS A 94 -3.05 -36.42 4.52
CA HIS A 94 -1.81 -36.91 3.89
C HIS A 94 -0.54 -36.60 4.70
N GLY A 95 -0.69 -36.17 5.96
CA GLY A 95 0.43 -35.96 6.90
C GLY A 95 1.19 -34.64 6.69
N VAL A 96 0.61 -33.66 6.00
CA VAL A 96 1.22 -32.34 5.74
C VAL A 96 0.35 -31.24 6.27
N ASP A 97 0.90 -30.37 7.13
CA ASP A 97 0.24 -29.15 7.56
C ASP A 97 0.56 -28.00 6.58
N LEU A 98 -0.48 -27.44 5.92
CA LEU A 98 -0.29 -26.31 5.02
C LEU A 98 0.23 -25.04 5.72
N ALA A 99 0.23 -24.97 7.05
CA ALA A 99 0.82 -23.86 7.80
C ALA A 99 2.34 -23.72 7.54
N VAL A 100 3.02 -24.73 7.04
CA VAL A 100 4.43 -24.62 6.60
C VAL A 100 4.63 -23.56 5.51
N LEU A 101 3.58 -23.22 4.77
CA LEU A 101 3.62 -22.18 3.74
C LEU A 101 3.56 -20.74 4.30
N GLU A 102 3.40 -20.57 5.61
CA GLU A 102 3.50 -19.25 6.24
C GLU A 102 4.91 -18.65 6.17
N ASP A 103 5.92 -19.51 6.02
CA ASP A 103 7.32 -19.09 5.84
C ASP A 103 7.65 -18.67 4.39
N ILE A 104 6.71 -18.82 3.45
CA ILE A 104 6.87 -18.32 2.07
C ILE A 104 6.75 -16.79 2.06
N GLU A 105 7.73 -16.16 1.44
CA GLU A 105 7.83 -14.71 1.40
C GLU A 105 6.78 -14.07 0.48
N ASP A 106 6.39 -12.83 0.84
CA ASP A 106 5.51 -12.01 0.02
C ASP A 106 6.25 -11.50 -1.23
N ALA A 107 5.54 -11.41 -2.35
CA ALA A 107 6.01 -10.62 -3.49
C ALA A 107 5.86 -9.12 -3.13
N ALA A 108 6.94 -8.50 -2.68
CA ALA A 108 6.95 -7.12 -2.19
C ALA A 108 7.12 -6.09 -3.34
N LEU A 109 6.22 -6.16 -4.33
CA LEU A 109 6.21 -5.28 -5.52
C LEU A 109 5.55 -3.92 -5.24
N GLY A 110 5.45 -3.53 -3.98
CA GLY A 110 4.91 -2.27 -3.51
C GLY A 110 5.48 -1.88 -2.15
N ASN A 111 5.40 -0.59 -1.83
CA ASN A 111 5.96 -0.05 -0.59
C ASN A 111 4.92 0.06 0.53
N GLY A 112 3.65 0.36 0.18
CA GLY A 112 2.64 0.66 1.21
C GLY A 112 1.25 0.83 0.65
N GLY A 113 0.54 1.87 1.11
CA GLY A 113 -0.87 2.11 0.83
C GLY A 113 -1.24 2.14 -0.64
N LEU A 114 -0.43 2.81 -1.48
CA LEU A 114 -0.68 2.95 -2.92
C LEU A 114 -0.67 1.58 -3.64
N GLY A 115 0.36 0.77 -3.37
CA GLY A 115 0.50 -0.55 -3.99
C GLY A 115 -0.51 -1.57 -3.45
N ARG A 116 -0.85 -1.51 -2.14
CA ARG A 116 -1.87 -2.40 -1.58
C ARG A 116 -3.27 -2.01 -2.05
N LEU A 117 -3.55 -0.71 -2.23
CA LEU A 117 -4.80 -0.25 -2.81
C LEU A 117 -5.01 -0.80 -4.22
N ALA A 118 -3.97 -0.70 -5.07
CA ALA A 118 -4.00 -1.26 -6.43
C ALA A 118 -4.33 -2.77 -6.41
N ALA A 119 -3.72 -3.53 -5.51
CA ALA A 119 -4.00 -4.95 -5.33
C ALA A 119 -5.44 -5.22 -4.85
N CYS A 120 -5.96 -4.43 -3.90
CA CYS A 120 -7.36 -4.51 -3.45
C CYS A 120 -8.35 -4.21 -4.58
N PHE A 121 -8.05 -3.23 -5.43
CA PHE A 121 -8.91 -2.88 -6.56
C PHE A 121 -8.99 -3.99 -7.59
N LEU A 122 -7.89 -4.68 -7.88
CA LEU A 122 -7.92 -5.84 -8.77
C LEU A 122 -8.74 -7.00 -8.17
N ASP A 123 -8.55 -7.30 -6.88
CA ASP A 123 -9.33 -8.32 -6.17
C ASP A 123 -10.84 -7.98 -6.22
N SER A 124 -11.18 -6.74 -5.91
CA SER A 124 -12.57 -6.28 -5.95
C SER A 124 -13.17 -6.29 -7.35
N ALA A 125 -12.42 -5.87 -8.36
CA ALA A 125 -12.90 -5.91 -9.74
C ALA A 125 -13.16 -7.35 -10.19
N ALA A 126 -12.26 -8.28 -9.89
CA ALA A 126 -12.46 -9.69 -10.18
C ALA A 126 -13.69 -10.26 -9.45
N SER A 127 -13.85 -9.94 -8.15
CA SER A 127 -14.94 -10.45 -7.31
C SER A 127 -16.31 -9.82 -7.58
N THR A 128 -16.36 -8.67 -8.26
CA THR A 128 -17.59 -7.96 -8.66
C THR A 128 -17.85 -7.98 -10.16
N ASP A 129 -17.11 -8.83 -10.87
CA ASP A 129 -17.24 -9.04 -12.32
C ASP A 129 -17.00 -7.78 -13.20
N ILE A 130 -16.26 -6.80 -12.66
CA ILE A 130 -15.89 -5.59 -13.39
C ILE A 130 -14.67 -5.89 -14.27
N PRO A 131 -14.72 -5.59 -15.58
CA PRO A 131 -13.64 -5.88 -16.51
C PRO A 131 -12.46 -4.89 -16.35
N LEU A 132 -11.65 -5.13 -15.32
CA LEU A 132 -10.43 -4.39 -15.01
C LEU A 132 -9.20 -5.28 -15.19
N SER A 133 -8.14 -4.74 -15.78
CA SER A 133 -6.80 -5.35 -15.81
C SER A 133 -5.77 -4.38 -15.26
N GLY A 134 -4.75 -4.90 -14.58
CA GLY A 134 -3.64 -4.11 -14.06
C GLY A 134 -2.40 -4.16 -14.95
N TYR A 135 -1.66 -3.06 -14.99
CA TYR A 135 -0.31 -2.99 -15.56
C TYR A 135 0.66 -2.44 -14.51
N GLY A 136 1.78 -3.15 -14.34
CA GLY A 136 2.84 -2.78 -13.40
C GLY A 136 4.22 -3.20 -13.87
N LEU A 137 5.22 -3.07 -13.00
CA LEU A 137 6.59 -3.53 -13.24
C LEU A 137 6.88 -4.76 -12.38
N ARG A 138 7.57 -5.74 -12.97
CA ARG A 138 8.05 -6.93 -12.27
C ARG A 138 9.46 -6.66 -11.75
N TYR A 139 9.53 -6.05 -10.58
CA TYR A 139 10.82 -5.80 -9.94
C TYR A 139 11.48 -7.13 -9.55
N LYS A 140 12.77 -7.27 -9.89
CA LYS A 140 13.54 -8.47 -9.53
C LYS A 140 13.70 -8.57 -8.00
N PHE A 141 13.98 -7.44 -7.37
CA PHE A 141 14.02 -7.30 -5.92
C PHE A 141 12.86 -6.41 -5.50
N GLY A 142 12.05 -6.89 -4.58
CA GLY A 142 10.97 -6.12 -3.98
C GLY A 142 11.49 -4.99 -3.10
N LEU A 143 10.60 -4.35 -2.35
CA LEU A 143 11.02 -3.47 -1.29
C LEU A 143 11.94 -4.24 -0.34
N PHE A 144 13.08 -3.67 0.02
CA PHE A 144 14.12 -4.34 0.82
C PHE A 144 13.55 -5.07 2.05
N LYS A 145 14.19 -6.16 2.44
CA LYS A 145 13.99 -6.80 3.74
C LYS A 145 14.66 -5.97 4.81
N GLN A 146 13.89 -5.64 5.83
CA GLN A 146 14.39 -4.89 6.97
C GLN A 146 14.86 -5.84 8.06
N SER A 147 16.06 -5.61 8.56
CA SER A 147 16.55 -6.12 9.84
C SER A 147 17.04 -4.95 10.71
N PHE A 148 17.33 -5.23 11.98
CA PHE A 148 17.95 -4.26 12.86
C PHE A 148 19.34 -4.74 13.25
N ASP A 149 20.30 -3.82 13.30
CA ASP A 149 21.60 -4.08 13.87
C ASP A 149 21.54 -4.12 15.42
N ALA A 150 22.67 -4.38 16.06
CA ALA A 150 22.78 -4.45 17.52
C ALA A 150 22.36 -3.16 18.25
N ASP A 151 22.44 -2.04 17.55
CA ASP A 151 22.09 -0.69 18.04
C ASP A 151 20.64 -0.29 17.74
N GLY A 152 19.90 -1.15 17.05
CA GLY A 152 18.51 -0.95 16.67
C GLY A 152 18.31 -0.13 15.40
N SER A 153 19.37 0.08 14.60
CA SER A 153 19.28 0.79 13.33
C SER A 153 18.73 -0.10 12.23
N GLN A 154 17.95 0.47 11.32
CA GLN A 154 17.48 -0.23 10.14
C GLN A 154 18.63 -0.63 9.23
N VAL A 155 18.66 -1.90 8.85
CA VAL A 155 19.53 -2.48 7.82
C VAL A 155 18.66 -2.94 6.68
N GLU A 156 19.01 -2.54 5.46
CA GLU A 156 18.32 -2.90 4.22
C GLU A 156 19.02 -4.08 3.56
N ASN A 157 18.27 -5.16 3.33
CA ASN A 157 18.75 -6.36 2.65
C ASN A 157 17.95 -6.58 1.36
N ALA A 158 18.57 -7.19 0.35
CA ALA A 158 17.88 -7.50 -0.89
C ALA A 158 16.72 -8.49 -0.66
N ASP A 159 15.57 -8.18 -1.23
CA ASP A 159 14.39 -9.05 -1.21
C ASP A 159 14.29 -9.81 -2.54
N ASP A 160 15.02 -10.90 -2.65
CA ASP A 160 15.00 -11.80 -3.82
C ASP A 160 13.81 -12.77 -3.72
N TRP A 161 12.62 -12.24 -3.94
CA TRP A 161 11.36 -12.98 -3.79
C TRP A 161 11.16 -14.09 -4.82
N THR A 162 11.90 -14.07 -5.93
CA THR A 162 11.85 -15.09 -6.99
C THR A 162 12.90 -16.18 -6.83
N LYS A 163 13.73 -16.12 -5.79
CA LYS A 163 14.86 -17.04 -5.60
C LYS A 163 14.48 -18.54 -5.69
N PHE A 164 13.29 -18.89 -5.20
CA PHE A 164 12.78 -20.27 -5.18
C PHE A 164 11.67 -20.52 -6.21
N GLY A 165 11.53 -19.65 -7.21
CA GLY A 165 10.49 -19.72 -8.21
C GLY A 165 9.36 -18.71 -7.99
N ASP A 166 8.48 -18.63 -8.99
CA ASP A 166 7.24 -17.83 -8.96
C ASP A 166 6.16 -18.60 -9.72
N PRO A 167 5.40 -19.47 -9.03
CA PRO A 167 4.40 -20.31 -9.68
C PRO A 167 3.17 -19.53 -10.16
N TRP A 168 3.03 -18.26 -9.74
CA TRP A 168 1.84 -17.46 -9.94
C TRP A 168 1.85 -16.61 -11.20
N SER A 169 2.96 -16.59 -11.96
CA SER A 169 3.05 -15.78 -13.17
C SER A 169 3.42 -16.59 -14.41
N PHE A 170 2.80 -16.24 -15.55
CA PHE A 170 3.16 -16.77 -16.85
C PHE A 170 3.94 -15.74 -17.67
N ARG A 171 5.16 -16.09 -18.04
CA ARG A 171 5.95 -15.34 -19.01
C ARG A 171 5.30 -15.41 -20.39
N ARG A 172 4.87 -14.26 -20.92
CA ARG A 172 4.23 -14.13 -22.24
C ARG A 172 5.21 -13.54 -23.27
N TYR A 173 6.28 -14.27 -23.55
CA TYR A 173 7.37 -13.78 -24.43
C TYR A 173 6.86 -13.30 -25.81
N ASN A 174 5.84 -13.97 -26.36
CA ASN A 174 5.20 -13.58 -27.63
C ASN A 174 4.44 -12.23 -27.58
N HIS A 175 4.27 -11.64 -26.41
CA HIS A 175 3.70 -10.30 -26.23
C HIS A 175 4.77 -9.27 -25.85
N THR A 176 6.04 -9.61 -26.00
CA THR A 176 7.15 -8.68 -25.75
C THR A 176 7.06 -7.47 -26.66
N VAL A 177 7.30 -6.30 -26.08
CA VAL A 177 7.37 -5.05 -26.84
C VAL A 177 8.74 -4.39 -26.67
N LYS A 178 9.14 -3.60 -27.67
CA LYS A 178 10.39 -2.84 -27.63
C LYS A 178 10.12 -1.43 -27.12
N VAL A 179 10.91 -1.01 -26.13
CA VAL A 179 10.94 0.37 -25.65
C VAL A 179 12.28 0.99 -26.02
N LYS A 180 12.22 2.07 -26.78
CA LYS A 180 13.42 2.74 -27.33
C LYS A 180 13.80 3.93 -26.47
N PHE A 181 15.09 4.00 -26.14
CA PHE A 181 15.76 5.17 -25.57
C PHE A 181 16.76 5.72 -26.58
N PRO A 182 17.28 6.95 -26.44
CA PRO A 182 18.20 7.54 -27.36
C PRO A 182 19.47 6.71 -27.62
N ASP A 183 19.93 6.00 -26.60
CA ASP A 183 21.21 5.27 -26.60
C ASP A 183 21.06 3.73 -26.62
N HIS A 184 19.86 3.20 -26.39
CA HIS A 184 19.63 1.74 -26.40
C HIS A 184 18.13 1.41 -26.53
N THR A 185 17.85 0.15 -26.82
CA THR A 185 16.49 -0.42 -26.80
C THR A 185 16.43 -1.52 -25.76
N VAL A 186 15.32 -1.62 -25.07
CA VAL A 186 15.04 -2.70 -24.13
C VAL A 186 13.82 -3.50 -24.58
N LEU A 187 13.81 -4.79 -24.23
CA LEU A 187 12.66 -5.66 -24.38
C LEU A 187 11.85 -5.59 -23.08
N ALA A 188 10.61 -5.12 -23.14
CA ALA A 188 9.67 -5.25 -22.06
C ALA A 188 8.90 -6.56 -22.22
N VAL A 189 9.23 -7.54 -21.39
CA VAL A 189 8.67 -8.89 -21.41
C VAL A 189 7.56 -8.99 -20.37
N PRO A 190 6.31 -9.33 -20.74
CA PRO A 190 5.22 -9.38 -19.80
C PRO A 190 5.12 -10.73 -19.10
N TYR A 191 4.78 -10.64 -17.81
CA TYR A 191 4.40 -11.75 -16.94
C TYR A 191 2.97 -11.52 -16.46
N ASP A 192 2.08 -12.46 -16.76
CA ASP A 192 0.67 -12.39 -16.38
C ASP A 192 0.43 -13.13 -15.06
N VAL A 193 -0.11 -12.43 -14.08
CA VAL A 193 -0.53 -12.95 -12.79
C VAL A 193 -2.06 -12.98 -12.75
N PRO A 194 -2.71 -14.13 -12.45
CA PRO A 194 -4.16 -14.19 -12.31
C PRO A 194 -4.62 -13.47 -11.04
N VAL A 195 -5.79 -12.84 -11.14
CA VAL A 195 -6.51 -12.26 -10.01
C VAL A 195 -7.82 -13.01 -9.88
N ILE A 196 -7.87 -13.96 -8.96
CA ILE A 196 -9.00 -14.86 -8.79
C ILE A 196 -10.13 -14.12 -8.06
N GLY A 197 -11.31 -14.05 -8.66
CA GLY A 197 -12.49 -13.48 -8.03
C GLY A 197 -13.07 -14.39 -6.95
N TYR A 198 -13.64 -13.81 -5.92
CA TYR A 198 -14.31 -14.54 -4.84
C TYR A 198 -15.77 -14.81 -5.20
N GLY A 199 -16.17 -16.09 -5.17
CA GLY A 199 -17.54 -16.51 -5.44
C GLY A 199 -18.04 -16.21 -6.87
N THR A 200 -17.12 -16.23 -7.84
CA THR A 200 -17.38 -16.06 -9.28
C THR A 200 -16.36 -16.86 -10.08
N GLU A 201 -16.68 -17.16 -11.36
CA GLU A 201 -15.76 -17.78 -12.30
C GLU A 201 -14.79 -16.77 -12.94
N ASN A 202 -14.95 -15.48 -12.61
CA ASN A 202 -14.11 -14.41 -13.16
C ASN A 202 -12.67 -14.46 -12.63
N VAL A 203 -11.72 -14.47 -13.56
CA VAL A 203 -10.29 -14.34 -13.25
C VAL A 203 -9.72 -13.13 -13.98
N GLY A 204 -9.33 -12.10 -13.21
CA GLY A 204 -8.65 -10.90 -13.69
C GLY A 204 -7.22 -11.17 -14.11
N THR A 205 -6.56 -10.15 -14.65
CA THR A 205 -5.15 -10.24 -15.06
C THR A 205 -4.38 -9.00 -14.56
N LEU A 206 -3.28 -9.27 -13.88
CA LEU A 206 -2.23 -8.29 -13.61
C LEU A 206 -1.05 -8.61 -14.53
N ARG A 207 -0.70 -7.69 -15.43
CA ARG A 207 0.46 -7.82 -16.32
C ARG A 207 1.62 -6.99 -15.79
N LEU A 208 2.73 -7.67 -15.52
CA LEU A 208 3.94 -7.06 -14.98
C LEU A 208 5.05 -7.11 -16.02
N TRP A 209 5.67 -5.96 -16.31
CA TRP A 209 6.75 -5.83 -17.29
C TRP A 209 8.11 -6.04 -16.62
N GLN A 210 8.93 -6.91 -17.22
CA GLN A 210 10.33 -7.11 -16.87
C GLN A 210 11.20 -6.66 -18.06
N CYS A 211 12.21 -5.84 -17.79
CA CYS A 211 13.14 -5.39 -18.83
C CYS A 211 14.27 -6.38 -19.04
N GLU A 212 14.54 -6.67 -20.31
CA GLU A 212 15.63 -7.53 -20.77
C GLU A 212 16.38 -6.85 -21.92
N ALA A 213 17.66 -7.19 -22.11
CA ALA A 213 18.43 -6.71 -23.24
C ALA A 213 18.05 -7.44 -24.54
N GLU A 214 18.21 -6.77 -25.68
CA GLU A 214 18.12 -7.47 -27.00
C GLU A 214 19.23 -8.49 -27.15
N GLU A 215 20.43 -8.18 -26.64
CA GLU A 215 21.58 -9.09 -26.57
C GLU A 215 22.03 -9.20 -25.11
N GLU A 216 21.89 -10.38 -24.53
CA GLU A 216 22.19 -10.66 -23.12
C GLU A 216 23.69 -10.75 -22.83
N LEU A 217 24.50 -11.03 -23.83
CA LEU A 217 25.93 -11.24 -23.70
C LEU A 217 26.69 -10.76 -24.93
N ASP A 218 27.61 -9.80 -24.78
CA ASP A 218 28.65 -9.53 -25.79
C ASP A 218 29.68 -10.67 -25.73
N PHE A 219 29.50 -11.64 -26.61
CA PHE A 219 30.36 -12.83 -26.66
C PHE A 219 31.83 -12.47 -26.96
N ASN A 220 32.08 -11.43 -27.75
CA ASN A 220 33.45 -11.01 -28.07
C ASN A 220 34.15 -10.41 -26.84
N ALA A 221 33.46 -9.54 -26.09
CA ALA A 221 33.98 -9.01 -24.83
C ALA A 221 34.23 -10.14 -23.82
N PHE A 222 33.29 -11.08 -23.69
CA PHE A 222 33.44 -12.24 -22.82
C PHE A 222 34.64 -13.12 -23.16
N ASN A 223 34.82 -13.40 -24.46
CA ASN A 223 35.95 -14.19 -24.97
C ASN A 223 37.30 -13.50 -24.77
N ASN A 224 37.30 -12.16 -24.73
CA ASN A 224 38.47 -11.35 -24.42
C ASN A 224 38.67 -11.10 -22.93
N GLN A 225 37.93 -11.80 -22.06
CA GLN A 225 37.99 -11.71 -20.58
C GLN A 225 37.56 -10.35 -20.00
N ASP A 226 36.87 -9.52 -20.78
CA ASP A 226 36.23 -8.30 -20.33
C ASP A 226 34.78 -8.62 -19.88
N TYR A 227 34.66 -9.31 -18.73
CA TYR A 227 33.39 -9.83 -18.20
C TYR A 227 32.41 -8.73 -17.83
N LEU A 228 32.88 -7.57 -17.39
CA LEU A 228 32.01 -6.45 -17.04
C LEU A 228 31.38 -5.86 -18.29
N ARG A 229 32.15 -5.61 -19.32
CA ARG A 229 31.66 -5.12 -20.60
C ARG A 229 30.75 -6.13 -21.29
N ALA A 230 31.06 -7.43 -21.17
CA ALA A 230 30.24 -8.50 -21.73
C ALA A 230 28.77 -8.48 -21.23
N LEU A 231 28.52 -7.98 -20.01
CA LEU A 231 27.21 -7.89 -19.40
C LEU A 231 26.64 -6.48 -19.32
N GLU A 232 27.28 -5.48 -19.91
CA GLU A 232 26.89 -4.08 -19.82
C GLU A 232 25.47 -3.83 -20.32
N ALA A 233 25.14 -4.33 -21.53
CA ALA A 233 23.82 -4.18 -22.14
C ALA A 233 22.73 -4.87 -21.28
N LYS A 234 23.02 -6.07 -20.80
CA LYS A 234 22.15 -6.82 -19.89
C LYS A 234 21.87 -6.01 -18.63
N ASN A 235 22.90 -5.59 -17.93
CA ASN A 235 22.76 -4.83 -16.69
C ASN A 235 21.98 -3.53 -16.90
N LYS A 236 22.27 -2.79 -17.98
CA LYS A 236 21.60 -1.53 -18.31
C LYS A 236 20.10 -1.70 -18.57
N ALA A 237 19.68 -2.80 -19.18
CA ALA A 237 18.27 -3.13 -19.39
C ALA A 237 17.60 -3.60 -18.10
N GLU A 238 18.22 -4.55 -17.37
CA GLU A 238 17.65 -5.11 -16.15
C GLU A 238 17.54 -4.09 -15.00
N ASP A 239 18.45 -3.10 -14.92
CA ASP A 239 18.44 -2.06 -13.90
C ASP A 239 17.10 -1.30 -13.86
N ILE A 240 16.42 -1.18 -14.99
CA ILE A 240 15.13 -0.49 -15.09
C ILE A 240 14.06 -1.17 -14.22
N THR A 241 14.06 -2.49 -14.15
CA THR A 241 13.10 -3.26 -13.32
C THR A 241 13.79 -4.03 -12.19
N ARG A 242 14.99 -3.61 -11.78
CA ARG A 242 15.74 -4.32 -10.76
C ARG A 242 15.20 -4.08 -9.36
N VAL A 243 14.94 -2.83 -8.99
CA VAL A 243 14.53 -2.43 -7.64
C VAL A 243 13.40 -1.41 -7.69
N LEU A 244 12.41 -1.58 -6.81
CA LEU A 244 11.36 -0.59 -6.58
C LEU A 244 11.94 0.66 -5.90
N TYR A 245 11.67 1.84 -6.45
CA TYR A 245 12.13 3.13 -5.95
C TYR A 245 13.65 3.21 -5.74
N PRO A 246 14.46 3.16 -6.82
CA PRO A 246 15.89 3.40 -6.71
C PRO A 246 16.16 4.81 -6.16
N ASN A 247 17.29 4.96 -5.48
CA ASN A 247 17.72 6.25 -4.96
C ASN A 247 17.83 7.29 -6.10
N ASP A 248 17.15 8.43 -5.92
CA ASP A 248 17.07 9.53 -6.89
C ASP A 248 17.76 10.81 -6.40
N SER A 249 18.68 10.70 -5.47
CA SER A 249 19.47 11.85 -4.99
C SER A 249 20.44 12.39 -6.05
N THR A 250 20.77 11.59 -7.06
CA THR A 250 21.67 11.95 -8.16
C THR A 250 20.93 12.07 -9.50
N TRP A 251 21.59 12.68 -10.48
CA TRP A 251 21.09 12.77 -11.85
C TRP A 251 20.83 11.38 -12.45
N GLU A 252 21.73 10.43 -12.25
CA GLU A 252 21.59 9.07 -12.77
C GLU A 252 20.43 8.30 -12.09
N GLY A 253 20.25 8.47 -10.79
CA GLY A 253 19.11 7.88 -10.10
C GLY A 253 17.77 8.42 -10.59
N LYS A 254 17.70 9.74 -10.86
CA LYS A 254 16.51 10.38 -11.45
C LYS A 254 16.25 9.88 -12.87
N ARG A 255 17.32 9.72 -13.70
CA ARG A 255 17.20 9.13 -15.03
C ARG A 255 16.63 7.72 -14.97
N LEU A 256 17.10 6.90 -14.04
CA LEU A 256 16.60 5.53 -13.87
C LEU A 256 15.10 5.52 -13.50
N ARG A 257 14.67 6.41 -12.63
CA ARG A 257 13.24 6.55 -12.29
C ARG A 257 12.39 6.96 -13.49
N ILE A 258 12.85 7.89 -14.32
CA ILE A 258 12.17 8.26 -15.57
C ILE A 258 12.09 7.06 -16.51
N LYS A 259 13.17 6.27 -16.64
CA LYS A 259 13.15 5.04 -17.45
C LYS A 259 12.12 4.03 -16.96
N GLN A 260 12.02 3.80 -15.65
CA GLN A 260 11.00 2.93 -15.06
C GLN A 260 9.58 3.39 -15.43
N GLN A 261 9.27 4.66 -15.22
CA GLN A 261 7.96 5.24 -15.53
C GLN A 261 7.65 5.19 -17.03
N TYR A 262 8.63 5.43 -17.87
CA TYR A 262 8.44 5.37 -19.32
C TYR A 262 8.22 3.95 -19.83
N VAL A 263 8.98 2.96 -19.35
CA VAL A 263 8.74 1.55 -19.71
C VAL A 263 7.35 1.11 -19.28
N LEU A 264 6.95 1.41 -18.04
CA LEU A 264 5.61 1.11 -17.56
C LEU A 264 4.52 1.68 -18.48
N SER A 265 4.65 2.93 -18.86
CA SER A 265 3.70 3.63 -19.73
C SER A 265 3.72 3.10 -21.16
N SER A 266 4.90 3.07 -21.78
CA SER A 266 5.05 2.70 -23.21
C SER A 266 4.70 1.24 -23.47
N ALA A 267 5.22 0.33 -22.64
CA ALA A 267 4.93 -1.10 -22.83
C ALA A 267 3.44 -1.41 -22.66
N SER A 268 2.79 -0.81 -21.65
CA SER A 268 1.36 -1.00 -21.41
C SER A 268 0.51 -0.47 -22.57
N LEU A 269 0.81 0.72 -23.07
CA LEU A 269 0.06 1.31 -24.20
C LEU A 269 0.28 0.58 -25.52
N GLN A 270 1.51 0.13 -25.80
CA GLN A 270 1.78 -0.69 -26.98
C GLN A 270 0.95 -1.99 -26.94
N ASP A 271 0.86 -2.63 -25.78
CA ASP A 271 0.04 -3.83 -25.59
C ASP A 271 -1.46 -3.54 -25.72
N MET A 272 -1.92 -2.42 -25.18
CA MET A 272 -3.33 -1.98 -25.35
C MET A 272 -3.66 -1.73 -26.81
N LEU A 273 -2.80 -1.05 -27.56
CA LEU A 273 -3.00 -0.80 -29.00
C LEU A 273 -3.01 -2.10 -29.79
N ARG A 274 -2.10 -3.02 -29.49
CA ARG A 274 -2.07 -4.36 -30.08
C ARG A 274 -3.37 -5.12 -29.86
N THR A 275 -3.85 -5.15 -28.60
CA THR A 275 -5.09 -5.85 -28.26
C THR A 275 -6.32 -5.16 -28.82
N PHE A 276 -6.31 -3.82 -28.91
CA PHE A 276 -7.37 -3.05 -29.54
C PHE A 276 -7.50 -3.41 -31.02
N LYS A 277 -6.40 -3.40 -31.78
CA LYS A 277 -6.41 -3.77 -33.19
C LYS A 277 -6.95 -5.18 -33.43
N ILE A 278 -6.61 -6.13 -32.56
CA ILE A 278 -7.13 -7.51 -32.65
C ILE A 278 -8.66 -7.57 -32.39
N ALA A 279 -9.14 -6.81 -31.43
CA ALA A 279 -10.54 -6.90 -30.98
C ALA A 279 -11.49 -5.99 -31.78
N HIS A 280 -11.02 -4.82 -32.24
CA HIS A 280 -11.84 -3.72 -32.76
C HIS A 280 -11.39 -3.18 -34.12
N GLY A 281 -10.29 -3.72 -34.70
CA GLY A 281 -9.72 -3.27 -35.98
C GLY A 281 -8.80 -2.06 -35.85
N ASP A 282 -8.42 -1.47 -36.99
CA ASP A 282 -7.34 -0.49 -37.06
C ASP A 282 -7.79 0.97 -36.85
N ASP A 283 -9.10 1.22 -36.66
CA ASP A 283 -9.61 2.57 -36.40
C ASP A 283 -9.34 3.00 -34.94
N LEU A 284 -8.15 3.51 -34.70
CA LEU A 284 -7.71 3.95 -33.37
C LEU A 284 -8.43 5.22 -32.87
N SER A 285 -9.21 5.92 -33.70
CA SER A 285 -10.02 7.05 -33.23
C SER A 285 -11.10 6.60 -32.23
N ARG A 286 -11.46 5.33 -32.29
CA ARG A 286 -12.43 4.68 -31.40
C ARG A 286 -11.83 4.10 -30.10
N PHE A 287 -10.52 4.27 -29.89
CA PHE A 287 -9.82 3.68 -28.74
C PHE A 287 -10.50 3.97 -27.40
N ALA A 288 -10.91 5.22 -27.17
CA ALA A 288 -11.58 5.64 -25.95
C ALA A 288 -13.04 5.10 -25.80
N GLU A 289 -13.64 4.56 -26.86
CA GLU A 289 -14.97 3.91 -26.76
C GLU A 289 -14.88 2.58 -26.00
N PHE A 290 -13.74 1.90 -26.08
CA PHE A 290 -13.55 0.56 -25.51
C PHE A 290 -12.60 0.52 -24.32
N TYR A 291 -11.67 1.48 -24.21
CA TYR A 291 -10.65 1.47 -23.18
C TYR A 291 -10.69 2.74 -22.33
N ALA A 292 -10.80 2.54 -21.02
CA ALA A 292 -10.57 3.55 -19.99
C ALA A 292 -9.28 3.23 -19.26
N VAL A 293 -8.45 4.23 -18.98
CA VAL A 293 -7.16 4.05 -18.29
C VAL A 293 -7.10 4.92 -17.06
N GLN A 294 -6.96 4.28 -15.91
CA GLN A 294 -6.78 4.97 -14.62
C GLN A 294 -5.30 5.07 -14.27
N LEU A 295 -4.83 6.28 -14.04
CA LEU A 295 -3.47 6.58 -13.61
C LEU A 295 -3.41 6.62 -12.08
N ASN A 296 -2.66 5.70 -11.48
CA ASN A 296 -2.47 5.64 -10.03
C ASN A 296 -1.32 6.53 -9.60
N ASP A 297 -1.63 7.74 -9.17
CA ASP A 297 -0.73 8.86 -8.95
C ASP A 297 -0.05 9.34 -10.26
N THR A 298 1.03 10.11 -10.15
CA THR A 298 1.76 10.70 -11.29
C THR A 298 2.80 9.76 -11.89
N HIS A 299 3.12 8.65 -11.25
CA HIS A 299 4.11 7.70 -11.76
C HIS A 299 3.83 7.23 -13.20
N PRO A 300 2.57 6.93 -13.60
CA PRO A 300 2.24 6.58 -14.97
C PRO A 300 1.81 7.77 -15.84
N ALA A 301 2.00 9.02 -15.42
CA ALA A 301 1.53 10.21 -16.15
C ALA A 301 2.15 10.36 -17.56
N MET A 302 3.36 9.81 -17.79
CA MET A 302 3.95 9.75 -19.12
C MET A 302 3.12 8.93 -20.12
N SER A 303 2.17 8.13 -19.66
CA SER A 303 1.21 7.45 -20.53
C SER A 303 0.40 8.42 -21.39
N ILE A 304 0.15 9.62 -20.91
CA ILE A 304 -0.60 10.64 -21.65
C ILE A 304 0.14 11.06 -22.93
N PRO A 305 1.34 11.66 -22.85
CA PRO A 305 2.07 12.03 -24.06
C PRO A 305 2.50 10.81 -24.88
N GLU A 306 2.73 9.65 -24.28
CA GLU A 306 3.08 8.43 -25.00
C GLU A 306 1.93 7.91 -25.87
N LEU A 307 0.68 7.91 -25.38
CA LEU A 307 -0.45 7.54 -26.21
C LEU A 307 -0.59 8.50 -27.41
N ILE A 308 -0.45 9.80 -27.19
CA ILE A 308 -0.49 10.79 -28.27
C ILE A 308 0.61 10.51 -29.29
N ARG A 309 1.85 10.25 -28.84
CA ARG A 309 2.98 9.91 -29.71
C ARG A 309 2.71 8.66 -30.55
N LEU A 310 2.21 7.61 -29.91
CA LEU A 310 1.90 6.34 -30.57
C LEU A 310 0.77 6.49 -31.61
N LEU A 311 -0.29 7.22 -31.30
CA LEU A 311 -1.38 7.49 -32.23
C LEU A 311 -0.93 8.36 -33.41
N MET A 312 -0.05 9.34 -33.16
CA MET A 312 0.54 10.14 -34.23
C MET A 312 1.45 9.30 -35.13
N ALA A 313 2.19 8.34 -34.59
CA ALA A 313 3.00 7.39 -35.37
C ALA A 313 2.15 6.50 -36.28
N GLU A 314 0.89 6.23 -35.90
CA GLU A 314 -0.12 5.53 -36.73
C GLU A 314 -0.83 6.47 -37.74
N GLY A 315 -0.40 7.75 -37.83
CA GLY A 315 -0.91 8.72 -38.82
C GLY A 315 -2.01 9.67 -38.33
N MET A 316 -2.36 9.64 -37.04
CA MET A 316 -3.37 10.55 -36.48
C MET A 316 -2.79 11.95 -36.29
N SER A 317 -3.61 12.98 -36.44
CA SER A 317 -3.20 14.35 -36.12
C SER A 317 -2.96 14.52 -34.61
N PHE A 318 -2.18 15.53 -34.21
CA PHE A 318 -1.98 15.80 -32.79
C PHE A 318 -3.28 16.11 -32.06
N ASP A 319 -4.16 16.91 -32.65
CA ASP A 319 -5.42 17.31 -32.01
C ASP A 319 -6.37 16.10 -31.87
N ASP A 320 -6.45 15.23 -32.87
CA ASP A 320 -7.26 14.01 -32.77
C ASP A 320 -6.66 13.05 -31.72
N ALA A 321 -5.35 12.85 -31.71
CA ALA A 321 -4.66 12.02 -30.72
C ALA A 321 -4.81 12.58 -29.30
N PHE A 322 -4.75 13.90 -29.12
CA PHE A 322 -5.02 14.58 -27.85
C PHE A 322 -6.47 14.31 -27.38
N ASN A 323 -7.45 14.44 -28.28
CA ASN A 323 -8.86 14.18 -27.96
C ASN A 323 -9.09 12.73 -27.55
N VAL A 324 -8.45 11.77 -28.20
CA VAL A 324 -8.49 10.36 -27.81
C VAL A 324 -7.90 10.18 -26.41
N ALA A 325 -6.71 10.74 -26.16
CA ALA A 325 -6.06 10.66 -24.83
C ALA A 325 -6.94 11.27 -23.74
N GLN A 326 -7.54 12.44 -23.98
CA GLN A 326 -8.43 13.12 -23.01
C GLN A 326 -9.63 12.27 -22.60
N LYS A 327 -10.20 11.52 -23.54
CA LYS A 327 -11.33 10.62 -23.27
C LYS A 327 -10.92 9.28 -22.67
N THR A 328 -9.62 8.94 -22.73
CA THR A 328 -9.09 7.65 -22.27
C THR A 328 -8.63 7.70 -20.83
N PHE A 329 -7.91 8.76 -20.43
CA PHE A 329 -7.24 8.83 -19.14
C PHE A 329 -8.06 9.49 -18.05
N SER A 330 -7.96 8.92 -16.85
CA SER A 330 -8.39 9.53 -15.59
C SER A 330 -7.27 9.41 -14.55
N TYR A 331 -7.20 10.37 -13.63
CA TYR A 331 -6.09 10.51 -12.70
C TYR A 331 -6.56 10.46 -11.25
N THR A 332 -5.93 9.59 -10.46
CA THR A 332 -6.09 9.55 -9.00
C THR A 332 -4.90 10.20 -8.34
N ASN A 333 -5.13 11.24 -7.54
CA ASN A 333 -4.09 11.94 -6.79
C ASN A 333 -3.99 11.39 -5.37
N HIS A 334 -2.79 10.96 -4.97
CA HIS A 334 -2.45 10.50 -3.62
C HIS A 334 -1.54 11.46 -2.84
N THR A 335 -1.01 12.48 -3.52
CA THR A 335 -0.04 13.43 -2.93
C THR A 335 -0.76 14.64 -2.38
N VAL A 336 -0.63 14.89 -1.07
CA VAL A 336 -1.32 15.99 -0.37
C VAL A 336 -0.54 17.29 -0.43
N MET A 337 0.76 17.23 -0.11
CA MET A 337 1.60 18.42 -0.01
C MET A 337 2.06 18.88 -1.39
N GLY A 338 1.84 20.16 -1.72
CA GLY A 338 2.18 20.71 -3.03
C GLY A 338 3.67 20.60 -3.39
N GLU A 339 4.56 20.68 -2.40
CA GLU A 339 6.00 20.50 -2.57
C GLU A 339 6.40 19.07 -2.93
N ALA A 340 5.59 18.07 -2.56
CA ALA A 340 5.81 16.67 -2.87
C ALA A 340 5.25 16.24 -4.24
N LEU A 341 4.55 17.13 -4.95
CA LEU A 341 4.06 16.86 -6.30
C LEU A 341 5.23 16.64 -7.26
N GLU A 342 5.16 15.58 -8.06
CA GLU A 342 6.23 15.16 -8.95
C GLU A 342 6.52 16.18 -10.05
N LYS A 343 7.79 16.55 -10.16
CA LYS A 343 8.31 17.50 -11.16
C LYS A 343 9.61 16.97 -11.74
N TRP A 344 9.79 17.16 -13.05
CA TRP A 344 11.01 16.75 -13.72
C TRP A 344 11.61 17.90 -14.53
N PRO A 345 12.89 18.24 -14.34
CA PRO A 345 13.60 19.17 -15.26
C PRO A 345 13.52 18.69 -16.69
N LEU A 346 13.17 19.55 -17.63
CA LEU A 346 13.05 19.17 -19.04
C LEU A 346 14.36 18.63 -19.64
N ASP A 347 15.52 19.19 -19.24
CA ASP A 347 16.82 18.73 -19.72
C ASP A 347 17.10 17.27 -19.26
N LEU A 348 16.69 16.94 -18.04
CA LEU A 348 16.76 15.58 -17.53
C LEU A 348 15.85 14.64 -18.35
N MET A 349 14.60 15.03 -18.56
CA MET A 349 13.66 14.24 -19.37
C MET A 349 14.15 14.09 -20.82
N ARG A 350 14.67 15.16 -21.44
CA ARG A 350 15.21 15.10 -22.83
C ARG A 350 16.36 14.11 -22.94
N SER A 351 17.15 13.94 -21.90
CA SER A 351 18.26 12.97 -21.91
C SER A 351 17.79 11.51 -21.93
N VAL A 352 16.50 11.25 -21.63
CA VAL A 352 15.92 9.90 -21.54
C VAL A 352 14.80 9.70 -22.56
N VAL A 353 13.87 10.67 -22.68
CA VAL A 353 12.63 10.58 -23.46
C VAL A 353 12.36 11.87 -24.26
N PRO A 354 13.23 12.25 -25.20
CA PRO A 354 13.12 13.52 -25.92
C PRO A 354 11.80 13.69 -26.65
N GLU A 355 11.26 12.67 -27.30
CA GLU A 355 9.99 12.72 -28.02
C GLU A 355 8.80 13.00 -27.08
N ILE A 356 8.85 12.49 -25.87
CA ILE A 356 7.82 12.74 -24.83
C ILE A 356 7.84 14.19 -24.40
N VAL A 357 9.04 14.77 -24.22
CA VAL A 357 9.18 16.20 -23.88
C VAL A 357 8.58 17.09 -24.97
N ASP A 358 8.79 16.75 -26.24
CA ASP A 358 8.23 17.53 -27.34
C ASP A 358 6.70 17.51 -27.36
N ILE A 359 6.10 16.36 -27.06
CA ILE A 359 4.64 16.22 -26.90
C ILE A 359 4.15 17.01 -25.67
N ILE A 360 4.83 16.92 -24.53
CA ILE A 360 4.47 17.69 -23.32
C ILE A 360 4.50 19.20 -23.62
N CYS A 361 5.53 19.68 -24.32
CA CYS A 361 5.62 21.08 -24.69
C CYS A 361 4.47 21.53 -25.62
N ARG A 362 4.05 20.67 -26.55
CA ARG A 362 2.88 20.95 -27.41
C ARG A 362 1.58 21.01 -26.60
N ILE A 363 1.40 20.10 -25.64
CA ILE A 363 0.24 20.10 -24.73
C ILE A 363 0.24 21.38 -23.89
N ASP A 364 1.39 21.81 -23.36
CA ASP A 364 1.54 23.04 -22.58
C ASP A 364 1.22 24.29 -23.42
N GLN A 365 1.65 24.35 -24.68
CA GLN A 365 1.31 25.45 -25.58
C GLN A 365 -0.20 25.52 -25.84
N LYS A 366 -0.86 24.39 -26.07
CA LYS A 366 -2.32 24.32 -26.22
C LYS A 366 -3.03 24.80 -24.95
N LEU A 367 -2.61 24.33 -23.78
CA LEU A 367 -3.15 24.76 -22.49
C LEU A 367 -3.04 26.28 -22.31
N LYS A 368 -1.85 26.85 -22.51
CA LYS A 368 -1.60 28.29 -22.35
C LYS A 368 -2.41 29.17 -23.29
N TRP A 369 -2.74 28.63 -24.46
CA TRP A 369 -3.61 29.31 -25.41
C TRP A 369 -5.08 29.26 -24.97
N GLU A 370 -5.55 28.11 -24.48
CA GLU A 370 -6.94 27.90 -24.04
C GLU A 370 -7.22 28.51 -22.67
N HIS A 371 -6.27 28.40 -21.74
CA HIS A 371 -6.39 28.83 -20.35
C HIS A 371 -5.16 29.63 -19.91
N PRO A 372 -5.07 30.92 -20.30
CA PRO A 372 -3.96 31.79 -19.89
C PRO A 372 -3.85 31.87 -18.36
N GLY A 373 -2.65 31.55 -17.83
CA GLY A 373 -2.37 31.48 -16.38
C GLY A 373 -2.15 30.08 -15.85
N LEU A 374 -2.69 29.04 -16.52
CA LEU A 374 -2.36 27.65 -16.21
C LEU A 374 -1.11 27.20 -16.99
N PHE A 375 -0.38 26.24 -16.45
CA PHE A 375 0.84 25.72 -17.05
C PHE A 375 1.08 24.24 -16.71
N ILE A 376 1.74 23.54 -17.60
CA ILE A 376 2.34 22.22 -17.35
C ILE A 376 3.85 22.40 -17.22
N VAL A 377 4.42 23.23 -18.08
CA VAL A 377 5.85 23.56 -18.06
C VAL A 377 6.06 24.97 -17.54
N LYS A 378 6.86 25.06 -16.47
CA LYS A 378 7.29 26.34 -15.88
C LYS A 378 8.75 26.21 -15.41
N ASP A 379 9.55 27.24 -15.65
CA ASP A 379 10.95 27.31 -15.23
C ASP A 379 11.76 26.07 -15.66
N ASN A 380 11.63 25.69 -16.93
CA ASN A 380 12.25 24.50 -17.54
C ASN A 380 11.92 23.18 -16.82
N THR A 381 10.75 23.09 -16.18
CA THR A 381 10.33 21.95 -15.36
C THR A 381 8.91 21.51 -15.74
N ALA A 382 8.72 20.22 -15.99
CA ALA A 382 7.41 19.61 -16.23
C ALA A 382 6.74 19.23 -14.89
N HIS A 383 5.50 19.68 -14.69
CA HIS A 383 4.66 19.38 -13.55
C HIS A 383 3.69 18.25 -13.91
N MET A 384 3.96 17.05 -13.43
CA MET A 384 3.26 15.85 -13.88
C MET A 384 1.79 15.79 -13.43
N ALA A 385 1.47 16.34 -12.25
CA ALA A 385 0.09 16.47 -11.80
C ALA A 385 -0.71 17.44 -12.71
N ASN A 386 -0.12 18.56 -13.10
CA ASN A 386 -0.76 19.52 -13.99
C ASN A 386 -1.08 18.92 -15.36
N LEU A 387 -0.14 18.14 -15.91
CA LEU A 387 -0.35 17.37 -17.14
C LEU A 387 -1.54 16.42 -17.00
N SER A 388 -1.59 15.67 -15.91
CA SER A 388 -2.64 14.69 -15.62
C SER A 388 -4.02 15.34 -15.44
N ILE A 389 -4.08 16.52 -14.83
CA ILE A 389 -5.32 17.28 -14.64
C ILE A 389 -5.84 17.85 -15.96
N TYR A 390 -4.97 18.43 -16.78
CA TYR A 390 -5.39 19.03 -18.05
C TYR A 390 -5.90 18.01 -19.06
N VAL A 391 -5.18 16.91 -19.22
CA VAL A 391 -5.56 15.90 -20.22
C VAL A 391 -6.55 14.87 -19.64
N GLY A 392 -6.50 14.58 -18.34
CA GLY A 392 -7.43 13.63 -17.72
C GLY A 392 -8.90 14.08 -17.78
N SER A 393 -9.80 13.16 -18.11
CA SER A 393 -11.26 13.41 -18.11
C SER A 393 -11.82 13.56 -16.70
N ASN A 394 -11.25 12.82 -15.73
CA ASN A 394 -11.65 12.84 -14.33
C ASN A 394 -10.41 12.87 -13.43
N ILE A 395 -10.51 13.62 -12.37
CA ILE A 395 -9.50 13.70 -11.32
C ILE A 395 -10.18 13.37 -10.00
N ASN A 396 -9.69 12.35 -9.30
CA ASN A 396 -10.22 12.07 -7.99
C ASN A 396 -9.15 12.05 -6.90
N ARG A 397 -9.60 12.40 -5.71
CA ARG A 397 -8.94 12.12 -4.45
C ARG A 397 -9.56 10.91 -3.76
N VAL A 398 -8.97 10.52 -2.64
CA VAL A 398 -9.16 9.24 -1.99
C VAL A 398 -9.75 9.34 -0.57
N ALA A 399 -10.07 10.56 -0.13
CA ALA A 399 -10.85 10.87 1.07
C ALA A 399 -11.54 12.24 0.90
N GLU A 400 -12.69 12.43 1.53
CA GLU A 400 -13.52 13.64 1.38
C GLU A 400 -12.80 14.91 1.80
N ILE A 401 -12.17 14.90 2.98
CA ILE A 401 -11.45 16.08 3.51
C ILE A 401 -10.36 16.55 2.54
N HIS A 402 -9.60 15.62 1.97
CA HIS A 402 -8.52 15.95 1.06
C HIS A 402 -9.01 16.34 -0.33
N THR A 403 -10.18 15.87 -0.74
CA THR A 403 -10.83 16.36 -1.96
C THR A 403 -11.17 17.83 -1.83
N GLN A 404 -11.66 18.27 -0.68
CA GLN A 404 -11.97 19.67 -0.43
C GLN A 404 -10.69 20.54 -0.35
N ILE A 405 -9.67 20.08 0.39
CA ILE A 405 -8.37 20.79 0.47
C ILE A 405 -7.76 20.98 -0.93
N LEU A 406 -7.86 19.97 -1.79
CA LEU A 406 -7.34 20.05 -3.14
C LEU A 406 -8.05 21.14 -3.97
N LYS A 407 -9.38 21.27 -3.84
CA LYS A 407 -10.19 22.27 -4.54
C LYS A 407 -9.92 23.68 -4.03
N ASP A 408 -9.68 23.84 -2.73
CA ASP A 408 -9.56 25.13 -2.07
C ASP A 408 -8.12 25.68 -2.07
N ASP A 409 -7.10 24.82 -2.18
CA ASP A 409 -5.69 25.17 -2.05
C ASP A 409 -4.84 24.66 -3.22
N CYS A 410 -4.38 23.41 -3.21
CA CYS A 410 -3.34 22.90 -4.11
C CYS A 410 -3.64 23.05 -5.61
N PHE A 411 -4.90 22.83 -6.01
CA PHE A 411 -5.34 22.91 -7.41
C PHE A 411 -6.52 23.86 -7.60
N LYS A 412 -6.58 24.88 -6.79
CA LYS A 412 -7.66 25.88 -6.81
C LYS A 412 -7.91 26.46 -8.21
N ASP A 413 -6.86 26.93 -8.89
CA ASP A 413 -6.98 27.51 -10.23
C ASP A 413 -7.44 26.47 -11.26
N TRP A 414 -7.00 25.21 -11.12
CA TRP A 414 -7.42 24.09 -11.93
C TRP A 414 -8.89 23.73 -11.68
N TYR A 415 -9.32 23.76 -10.41
CA TYR A 415 -10.71 23.50 -10.07
C TYR A 415 -11.64 24.59 -10.64
N TYR A 416 -11.24 25.86 -10.62
CA TYR A 416 -12.01 26.92 -11.26
C TYR A 416 -12.12 26.76 -12.77
N ALA A 417 -11.07 26.25 -13.42
CA ALA A 417 -11.09 26.00 -14.87
C ALA A 417 -11.89 24.77 -15.28
N PHE A 418 -11.90 23.71 -14.43
CA PHE A 418 -12.49 22.42 -14.76
C PHE A 418 -13.24 21.79 -13.56
N PRO A 419 -14.24 22.47 -12.98
CA PRO A 419 -14.88 22.02 -11.73
C PRO A 419 -15.55 20.65 -11.85
N GLU A 420 -16.06 20.31 -13.03
CA GLU A 420 -16.76 19.03 -13.30
C GLU A 420 -15.86 17.80 -13.27
N ARG A 421 -14.53 17.99 -13.38
CA ARG A 421 -13.58 16.87 -13.40
C ARG A 421 -13.20 16.37 -12.01
N PHE A 422 -13.36 17.22 -10.97
CA PHE A 422 -12.88 16.95 -9.61
C PHE A 422 -13.92 16.22 -8.77
N GLN A 423 -13.57 15.04 -8.30
CA GLN A 423 -14.47 14.21 -7.50
C GLN A 423 -13.72 13.46 -6.38
N ASN A 424 -14.48 12.90 -5.45
CA ASN A 424 -13.96 12.03 -4.41
C ASN A 424 -14.30 10.56 -4.71
N LYS A 425 -13.33 9.68 -4.48
CA LYS A 425 -13.53 8.23 -4.40
C LYS A 425 -12.83 7.74 -3.14
N THR A 426 -13.55 7.72 -2.03
CA THR A 426 -13.01 7.22 -0.77
C THR A 426 -12.40 5.84 -0.96
N ASN A 427 -11.15 5.67 -0.52
CA ASN A 427 -10.45 4.40 -0.59
C ASN A 427 -11.22 3.28 0.11
N GLY A 428 -10.85 2.06 -0.18
CA GLY A 428 -11.37 0.87 0.44
C GLY A 428 -10.35 -0.25 0.46
N ILE A 429 -10.69 -1.30 1.17
CA ILE A 429 -9.89 -2.51 1.35
C ILE A 429 -10.72 -3.74 0.97
N THR A 430 -10.07 -4.81 0.49
CA THR A 430 -10.78 -6.07 0.24
C THR A 430 -11.12 -6.77 1.53
N PRO A 431 -12.41 -7.07 1.78
CA PRO A 431 -12.82 -7.81 2.98
C PRO A 431 -12.38 -9.28 2.94
N ARG A 432 -12.07 -9.84 1.76
CA ARG A 432 -11.58 -11.21 1.62
C ARG A 432 -10.27 -11.39 2.37
N ARG A 433 -9.21 -10.65 2.01
CA ARG A 433 -7.92 -10.73 2.71
C ARG A 433 -7.99 -10.18 4.13
N TRP A 434 -8.61 -9.01 4.30
CA TRP A 434 -8.51 -8.21 5.54
C TRP A 434 -9.58 -8.53 6.59
N LEU A 435 -10.45 -9.50 6.33
CA LEU A 435 -11.36 -10.09 7.31
C LEU A 435 -11.44 -11.61 7.11
N GLY A 436 -11.94 -12.07 5.97
CA GLY A 436 -12.21 -13.48 5.73
C GLY A 436 -10.99 -14.38 5.91
N LEU A 437 -9.84 -13.98 5.32
CA LEU A 437 -8.61 -14.76 5.38
C LEU A 437 -7.85 -14.56 6.72
N CYS A 438 -7.65 -13.31 7.15
CA CYS A 438 -6.80 -13.02 8.31
C CYS A 438 -7.50 -13.20 9.66
N ASN A 439 -8.84 -13.21 9.69
CA ASN A 439 -9.64 -13.33 10.92
C ASN A 439 -10.82 -14.30 10.73
N PRO A 440 -10.55 -15.59 10.50
CA PRO A 440 -11.60 -16.59 10.25
C PRO A 440 -12.57 -16.75 11.44
N GLU A 441 -12.09 -16.57 12.68
CA GLU A 441 -12.92 -16.67 13.88
C GLU A 441 -13.94 -15.54 13.96
N LEU A 442 -13.54 -14.28 13.72
CA LEU A 442 -14.47 -13.16 13.63
C LEU A 442 -15.42 -13.33 12.44
N THR A 443 -14.92 -13.83 11.32
CA THR A 443 -15.73 -14.15 10.13
C THR A 443 -16.81 -15.16 10.45
N ALA A 444 -16.50 -16.22 11.21
CA ALA A 444 -17.48 -17.24 11.65
C ALA A 444 -18.57 -16.64 12.55
N MET A 445 -18.17 -15.84 13.54
CA MET A 445 -19.11 -15.12 14.42
C MET A 445 -20.03 -14.21 13.58
N LEU A 446 -19.48 -13.45 12.65
CA LEU A 446 -20.27 -12.56 11.81
C LEU A 446 -21.26 -13.31 10.91
N ARG A 447 -20.87 -14.46 10.34
CA ARG A 447 -21.79 -15.32 9.57
C ARG A 447 -22.97 -15.78 10.39
N GLU A 448 -22.75 -16.12 11.67
CA GLU A 448 -23.81 -16.51 12.60
C GLU A 448 -24.74 -15.34 12.92
N LYS A 449 -24.20 -14.14 13.19
CA LYS A 449 -24.97 -12.98 13.66
C LYS A 449 -25.70 -12.24 12.54
N VAL A 450 -25.07 -12.03 11.39
CA VAL A 450 -25.66 -11.22 10.30
C VAL A 450 -26.20 -12.04 9.14
N GLY A 451 -25.75 -13.30 9.01
CA GLY A 451 -26.16 -14.16 7.89
C GLY A 451 -25.60 -13.70 6.52
N GLY A 452 -25.99 -14.44 5.47
CA GLY A 452 -25.58 -14.10 4.11
C GLY A 452 -24.07 -14.18 3.85
N ASP A 453 -23.67 -13.82 2.63
CA ASP A 453 -22.26 -13.73 2.25
C ASP A 453 -21.81 -12.26 2.29
N PHE A 454 -21.50 -11.79 3.49
CA PHE A 454 -21.04 -10.41 3.69
C PHE A 454 -19.64 -10.16 3.08
N LEU A 455 -18.86 -11.18 2.81
CA LEU A 455 -17.58 -11.04 2.10
C LEU A 455 -17.78 -10.69 0.62
N LYS A 456 -18.95 -10.96 0.07
CA LYS A 456 -19.38 -10.55 -1.28
C LYS A 456 -20.18 -9.25 -1.26
N ASN A 457 -20.89 -8.97 -0.17
CA ASN A 457 -21.63 -7.73 0.04
C ASN A 457 -21.44 -7.23 1.47
N LEU A 458 -20.44 -6.38 1.69
CA LEU A 458 -20.07 -5.92 3.02
C LEU A 458 -21.14 -5.05 3.69
N ASP A 459 -22.15 -4.53 2.95
CA ASP A 459 -23.25 -3.77 3.54
C ASP A 459 -24.04 -4.59 4.58
N LEU A 460 -24.08 -5.91 4.41
CA LEU A 460 -24.74 -6.82 5.34
C LEU A 460 -24.15 -6.74 6.76
N ILE A 461 -22.88 -6.37 6.93
CA ILE A 461 -22.24 -6.27 8.24
C ILE A 461 -22.93 -5.22 9.15
N GLY A 462 -23.64 -4.26 8.54
CA GLY A 462 -24.40 -3.24 9.25
C GLY A 462 -25.50 -3.81 10.16
N GLU A 463 -26.02 -5.00 9.85
CA GLU A 463 -27.01 -5.70 10.67
C GLU A 463 -26.45 -6.09 12.05
N LEU A 464 -25.13 -6.18 12.19
CA LEU A 464 -24.49 -6.42 13.49
C LEU A 464 -24.87 -5.37 14.52
N LYS A 465 -25.16 -4.12 14.14
CA LYS A 465 -25.59 -3.04 15.06
C LYS A 465 -26.78 -3.45 15.92
N ASN A 466 -27.66 -4.29 15.38
CA ASN A 466 -28.86 -4.82 16.04
C ASN A 466 -28.55 -6.04 16.94
N GLN A 467 -27.32 -6.54 16.95
CA GLN A 467 -26.89 -7.75 17.64
C GLN A 467 -25.80 -7.50 18.69
N ILE A 468 -25.49 -6.23 19.01
CA ILE A 468 -24.45 -5.87 19.99
C ILE A 468 -25.02 -5.96 21.41
N TYR A 469 -25.22 -7.19 21.88
CA TYR A 469 -25.57 -7.52 23.27
C TYR A 469 -24.30 -7.88 24.07
N ASP A 470 -24.41 -7.95 25.39
CA ASP A 470 -23.25 -8.27 26.23
C ASP A 470 -22.64 -9.64 25.92
N GLU A 471 -23.44 -10.63 25.55
CA GLU A 471 -22.98 -11.96 25.14
C GLU A 471 -22.17 -11.88 23.84
N THR A 472 -22.63 -11.10 22.86
CA THR A 472 -21.92 -10.88 21.60
C THR A 472 -20.58 -10.16 21.83
N ILE A 473 -20.56 -9.22 22.80
CA ILE A 473 -19.35 -8.49 23.18
C ILE A 473 -18.34 -9.42 23.85
N VAL A 474 -18.81 -10.31 24.73
CA VAL A 474 -17.94 -11.32 25.38
C VAL A 474 -17.33 -12.25 24.33
N GLU A 475 -18.15 -12.79 23.41
CA GLU A 475 -17.69 -13.63 22.31
C GLU A 475 -16.62 -12.90 21.46
N PHE A 476 -16.85 -11.65 21.10
CA PHE A 476 -15.87 -10.83 20.38
C PHE A 476 -14.56 -10.65 21.18
N ASN A 477 -14.65 -10.37 22.48
CA ASN A 477 -13.48 -10.21 23.35
C ASN A 477 -12.67 -11.51 23.43
N ASP A 478 -13.31 -12.68 23.46
CA ASP A 478 -12.64 -13.99 23.45
C ASP A 478 -11.92 -14.23 22.12
N ILE A 479 -12.56 -13.89 20.99
CA ILE A 479 -11.92 -13.93 19.66
C ILE A 479 -10.71 -13.00 19.62
N LYS A 480 -10.84 -11.77 20.10
CA LYS A 480 -9.74 -10.81 20.14
C LYS A 480 -8.57 -11.34 20.98
N ARG A 481 -8.87 -11.95 22.13
CA ARG A 481 -7.85 -12.58 22.98
C ARG A 481 -7.12 -13.71 22.25
N LEU A 482 -7.85 -14.58 21.54
CA LEU A 482 -7.25 -15.63 20.72
C LEU A 482 -6.32 -15.06 19.64
N LYS A 483 -6.73 -13.99 18.95
CA LYS A 483 -5.87 -13.33 17.95
C LYS A 483 -4.60 -12.73 18.57
N LYS A 484 -4.69 -12.21 19.78
CA LYS A 484 -3.50 -11.75 20.52
C LYS A 484 -2.58 -12.91 20.90
N GLU A 485 -3.12 -14.06 21.32
CA GLU A 485 -2.32 -15.26 21.58
C GLU A 485 -1.57 -15.75 20.33
N GLN A 486 -2.26 -15.77 19.18
CA GLN A 486 -1.64 -16.10 17.90
C GLN A 486 -0.52 -15.12 17.54
N LEU A 487 -0.75 -13.81 17.68
CA LEU A 487 0.28 -12.80 17.43
C LEU A 487 1.46 -12.91 18.42
N CYS A 488 1.21 -13.20 19.70
CA CYS A 488 2.27 -13.42 20.69
C CYS A 488 3.21 -14.54 20.24
N ALA A 489 2.66 -15.64 19.69
CA ALA A 489 3.47 -16.75 19.17
C ALA A 489 4.32 -16.33 17.96
N VAL A 490 3.75 -15.56 17.04
CA VAL A 490 4.46 -15.02 15.87
C VAL A 490 5.60 -14.09 16.30
N ILE A 491 5.33 -13.16 17.22
CA ILE A 491 6.33 -12.22 17.74
C ILE A 491 7.43 -12.95 18.51
N ALA A 492 7.08 -13.97 19.32
CA ALA A 492 8.09 -14.79 19.99
C ALA A 492 9.00 -15.52 19.01
N LYS A 493 8.45 -16.04 17.90
CA LYS A 493 9.21 -16.72 16.83
C LYS A 493 10.14 -15.75 16.09
N HIS A 494 9.66 -14.56 15.72
CA HIS A 494 10.39 -13.66 14.83
C HIS A 494 11.26 -12.63 15.57
N GLU A 495 10.80 -12.14 16.72
CA GLU A 495 11.46 -11.07 17.46
C GLU A 495 12.13 -11.56 18.75
N GLY A 496 11.86 -12.79 19.18
CA GLY A 496 12.37 -13.34 20.44
C GLY A 496 11.81 -12.67 21.70
N VAL A 497 10.66 -12.01 21.60
CA VAL A 497 10.01 -11.26 22.69
C VAL A 497 8.76 -12.00 23.14
N THR A 498 8.63 -12.27 24.44
CA THR A 498 7.43 -12.84 25.04
C THR A 498 6.48 -11.70 25.46
N LEU A 499 5.25 -11.78 24.97
CA LEU A 499 4.16 -10.84 25.29
C LEU A 499 3.04 -11.53 26.06
N ASN A 500 2.28 -10.73 26.81
CA ASN A 500 1.07 -11.19 27.51
C ASN A 500 -0.17 -10.78 26.68
N PRO A 501 -1.02 -11.73 26.22
CA PRO A 501 -2.22 -11.43 25.45
C PRO A 501 -3.30 -10.66 26.22
N ASP A 502 -3.21 -10.57 27.56
CA ASP A 502 -4.14 -9.81 28.37
C ASP A 502 -3.82 -8.29 28.42
N PHE A 503 -2.66 -7.88 27.91
CA PHE A 503 -2.32 -6.46 27.78
C PHE A 503 -3.14 -5.80 26.65
N ILE A 504 -3.32 -4.49 26.70
CA ILE A 504 -3.80 -3.72 25.55
C ILE A 504 -2.76 -3.81 24.43
N PHE A 505 -3.18 -4.07 23.20
CA PHE A 505 -2.33 -3.99 22.02
C PHE A 505 -2.61 -2.67 21.30
N ASP A 506 -1.75 -1.69 21.54
CA ASP A 506 -1.73 -0.37 20.91
C ASP A 506 -0.76 -0.41 19.72
N VAL A 507 -1.29 -0.23 18.51
CA VAL A 507 -0.60 -0.59 17.27
C VAL A 507 -0.43 0.61 16.36
N GLN A 508 0.82 0.87 15.96
CA GLN A 508 1.17 1.81 14.90
C GLN A 508 2.02 1.12 13.84
N VAL A 509 1.38 0.60 12.80
CA VAL A 509 2.03 -0.14 11.71
C VAL A 509 1.76 0.55 10.39
N LYS A 510 2.77 1.23 9.90
CA LYS A 510 2.75 2.03 8.67
C LYS A 510 4.17 2.47 8.30
N ARG A 511 4.39 2.88 7.04
CA ARG A 511 5.67 3.45 6.61
C ARG A 511 6.16 4.51 7.60
N LEU A 512 7.46 4.52 7.91
CA LEU A 512 8.01 5.55 8.76
C LEU A 512 8.21 6.84 7.98
N HIS A 513 7.59 7.89 8.47
CA HIS A 513 7.77 9.25 7.98
C HIS A 513 7.47 10.23 9.12
N GLU A 514 8.16 11.39 9.16
CA GLU A 514 8.00 12.37 10.23
C GLU A 514 6.54 12.84 10.38
N TYR A 515 5.79 13.04 9.27
CA TYR A 515 4.39 13.47 9.33
C TYR A 515 3.44 12.43 9.95
N LYS A 516 3.80 11.14 9.95
CA LYS A 516 3.02 10.09 10.62
C LYS A 516 3.20 10.07 12.13
N ARG A 517 4.13 10.87 12.60
CA ARG A 517 4.39 11.21 14.01
C ARG A 517 4.67 10.00 14.92
N GLN A 518 5.35 8.96 14.40
CA GLN A 518 5.85 7.87 15.26
C GLN A 518 6.71 8.41 16.40
N LEU A 519 7.44 9.51 16.17
CA LEU A 519 8.20 10.18 17.22
C LEU A 519 7.29 10.68 18.36
N MET A 520 6.12 11.24 18.07
CA MET A 520 5.15 11.64 19.09
C MET A 520 4.68 10.45 19.92
N ASN A 521 4.42 9.32 19.27
CA ASN A 521 4.01 8.10 19.95
C ASN A 521 5.09 7.62 20.92
N ILE A 522 6.34 7.46 20.47
CA ILE A 522 7.41 6.98 21.36
C ILE A 522 7.72 7.97 22.48
N LEU A 523 7.65 9.29 22.26
CA LEU A 523 7.80 10.29 23.32
C LEU A 523 6.70 10.18 24.38
N SER A 524 5.46 9.89 23.97
CA SER A 524 4.36 9.65 24.90
C SER A 524 4.58 8.38 25.74
N ILE A 525 5.17 7.35 25.15
CA ILE A 525 5.53 6.12 25.86
C ILE A 525 6.63 6.36 26.89
N VAL A 526 7.63 7.18 26.56
CA VAL A 526 8.67 7.60 27.51
C VAL A 526 8.08 8.40 28.67
N ASP A 527 7.13 9.29 28.41
CA ASP A 527 6.42 10.04 29.45
C ASP A 527 5.63 9.09 30.38
N ILE A 528 4.87 8.16 29.80
CA ILE A 528 4.14 7.11 30.55
C ILE A 528 5.11 6.28 31.39
N TYR A 529 6.25 5.87 30.84
CA TYR A 529 7.29 5.11 31.55
C TYR A 529 7.76 5.82 32.82
N PHE A 530 8.09 7.10 32.71
CA PHE A 530 8.51 7.87 33.89
C PHE A 530 7.38 8.03 34.91
N ARG A 531 6.15 8.31 34.46
CA ARG A 531 4.98 8.43 35.37
C ARG A 531 4.67 7.12 36.09
N LEU A 532 4.83 5.98 35.43
CA LEU A 532 4.66 4.66 36.06
C LEU A 532 5.72 4.43 37.16
N LYS A 533 6.97 4.76 36.89
CA LYS A 533 8.07 4.66 37.90
C LYS A 533 7.84 5.57 39.11
N GLU A 534 7.19 6.70 38.91
CA GLU A 534 6.85 7.67 39.95
C GLU A 534 5.51 7.37 40.65
N GLY A 535 4.81 6.30 40.24
CA GLY A 535 3.52 5.93 40.82
C GLY A 535 2.38 6.89 40.49
N ARG A 536 2.52 7.73 39.47
CA ARG A 536 1.52 8.73 39.06
C ARG A 536 0.40 8.16 38.16
N LEU A 537 0.50 6.90 37.75
CA LEU A 537 -0.49 6.21 36.95
C LEU A 537 -0.92 4.88 37.64
N PRO A 538 -1.57 4.94 38.84
CA PRO A 538 -1.88 3.74 39.60
C PRO A 538 -2.85 2.80 38.87
N ASP A 539 -3.80 3.37 38.11
CA ASP A 539 -4.86 2.64 37.40
C ASP A 539 -4.50 2.34 35.95
N PHE A 540 -3.21 2.46 35.57
CA PHE A 540 -2.79 2.18 34.19
C PHE A 540 -2.93 0.69 33.85
N HIS A 541 -3.71 0.42 32.82
CA HIS A 541 -3.90 -0.94 32.33
C HIS A 541 -2.67 -1.37 31.51
N PRO A 542 -2.14 -2.59 31.76
CA PRO A 542 -0.94 -3.06 31.06
C PRO A 542 -1.07 -2.99 29.53
N THR A 543 -0.03 -2.48 28.87
CA THR A 543 -0.08 -2.17 27.43
C THR A 543 1.18 -2.62 26.70
N VAL A 544 0.99 -3.24 25.54
CA VAL A 544 2.03 -3.45 24.52
C VAL A 544 1.88 -2.35 23.48
N TYR A 545 2.92 -1.57 23.27
CA TYR A 545 3.03 -0.64 22.17
C TYR A 545 3.80 -1.31 21.03
N LEU A 546 3.11 -1.54 19.92
CA LEU A 546 3.63 -2.29 18.79
C LEU A 546 3.85 -1.37 17.61
N PHE A 547 5.11 -1.30 17.15
CA PHE A 547 5.52 -0.57 15.97
C PHE A 547 5.88 -1.53 14.84
N GLY A 548 5.59 -1.14 13.60
CA GLY A 548 6.05 -1.81 12.39
C GLY A 548 6.18 -0.77 11.29
N ALA A 549 7.38 -0.57 10.78
CA ALA A 549 7.64 0.46 9.79
C ALA A 549 8.94 0.23 9.05
N LYS A 550 8.94 0.53 7.75
CA LYS A 550 10.16 0.66 6.95
C LYS A 550 10.36 2.13 6.58
N SER A 551 11.60 2.60 6.66
CA SER A 551 12.01 3.93 6.21
C SER A 551 12.66 3.86 4.84
N ALA A 552 12.50 4.89 4.01
CA ALA A 552 13.32 5.03 2.81
C ALA A 552 14.82 5.02 3.19
N PRO A 553 15.69 4.30 2.45
CA PRO A 553 17.09 4.13 2.83
C PRO A 553 17.87 5.43 3.00
N GLY A 554 17.57 6.45 2.21
CA GLY A 554 18.21 7.78 2.27
C GLY A 554 17.58 8.75 3.28
N TYR A 555 16.51 8.37 3.98
CA TYR A 555 15.82 9.25 4.92
C TYR A 555 16.43 9.18 6.32
N ALA A 556 17.48 9.93 6.56
CA ALA A 556 18.29 9.88 7.78
C ALA A 556 17.47 10.07 9.08
N ARG A 557 16.57 11.07 9.12
CA ARG A 557 15.73 11.34 10.30
C ARG A 557 14.77 10.19 10.60
N ALA A 558 14.13 9.64 9.58
CA ALA A 558 13.24 8.50 9.75
C ALA A 558 14.00 7.28 10.30
N LYS A 559 15.20 7.02 9.81
CA LYS A 559 16.09 5.97 10.35
C LYS A 559 16.50 6.24 11.78
N ALA A 560 16.76 7.51 12.15
CA ALA A 560 17.05 7.91 13.52
C ALA A 560 15.85 7.66 14.46
N ILE A 561 14.62 7.89 14.00
CA ILE A 561 13.40 7.60 14.76
C ILE A 561 13.27 6.09 15.01
N ILE A 562 13.50 5.23 14.01
CA ILE A 562 13.50 3.77 14.18
C ILE A 562 14.49 3.37 15.27
N ARG A 563 15.73 3.84 15.18
CA ARG A 563 16.79 3.53 16.16
C ARG A 563 16.42 4.00 17.55
N TYR A 564 15.89 5.21 17.68
CA TYR A 564 15.44 5.74 18.96
C TYR A 564 14.32 4.89 19.58
N ILE A 565 13.32 4.47 18.78
CA ILE A 565 12.25 3.59 19.26
C ILE A 565 12.85 2.27 19.79
N ASN A 566 13.78 1.66 19.06
CA ASN A 566 14.42 0.41 19.48
C ASN A 566 15.26 0.58 20.76
N ARG A 567 15.97 1.70 20.92
CA ARG A 567 16.72 2.01 22.13
C ARG A 567 15.81 2.21 23.34
N VAL A 568 14.68 2.91 23.17
CA VAL A 568 13.65 3.07 24.21
C VAL A 568 13.01 1.72 24.54
N ALA A 569 12.69 0.89 23.53
CA ALA A 569 12.16 -0.45 23.73
C ALA A 569 13.11 -1.31 24.60
N LYS A 570 14.41 -1.26 24.31
CA LYS A 570 15.42 -1.97 25.09
C LYS A 570 15.48 -1.47 26.55
N LEU A 571 15.42 -0.16 26.77
CA LEU A 571 15.35 0.44 28.11
C LEU A 571 14.13 -0.05 28.88
N ILE A 572 12.93 0.12 28.32
CA ILE A 572 11.66 -0.19 28.98
C ILE A 572 11.52 -1.69 29.24
N ASN A 573 11.81 -2.52 28.23
CA ASN A 573 11.61 -3.96 28.32
C ASN A 573 12.58 -4.64 29.32
N SER A 574 13.71 -4.01 29.62
CA SER A 574 14.68 -4.49 30.61
C SER A 574 14.47 -3.94 32.03
N ASP A 575 13.55 -2.98 32.22
CA ASP A 575 13.29 -2.39 33.53
C ASP A 575 12.22 -3.20 34.30
N PRO A 576 12.60 -3.92 35.38
CA PRO A 576 11.64 -4.72 36.16
C PRO A 576 10.58 -3.87 36.87
N ALA A 577 10.81 -2.56 37.06
CA ALA A 577 9.86 -1.66 37.71
C ALA A 577 8.57 -1.43 36.91
N VAL A 578 8.59 -1.71 35.61
CA VAL A 578 7.44 -1.52 34.71
C VAL A 578 7.12 -2.77 33.89
N ALA A 579 7.80 -3.89 34.12
CA ALA A 579 7.72 -5.11 33.30
C ALA A 579 6.30 -5.72 33.23
N ASP A 580 5.50 -5.54 34.28
CA ASP A 580 4.11 -5.99 34.39
C ASP A 580 3.09 -4.98 33.82
N LYS A 581 3.54 -3.82 33.38
CA LYS A 581 2.68 -2.73 32.90
C LYS A 581 2.98 -2.31 31.48
N LEU A 582 4.22 -2.46 30.98
CA LEU A 582 4.66 -1.82 29.77
C LEU A 582 5.58 -2.70 28.97
N LYS A 583 5.30 -2.89 27.69
CA LYS A 583 6.15 -3.49 26.68
C LYS A 583 6.15 -2.65 25.42
N VAL A 584 7.32 -2.56 24.78
CA VAL A 584 7.48 -1.88 23.48
C VAL A 584 8.14 -2.86 22.52
N VAL A 585 7.52 -3.08 21.37
CA VAL A 585 8.01 -3.98 20.33
C VAL A 585 8.02 -3.26 19.00
N PHE A 586 9.16 -3.27 18.33
CA PHE A 586 9.27 -2.87 16.93
C PHE A 586 9.50 -4.12 16.09
N VAL A 587 8.48 -4.55 15.34
CA VAL A 587 8.58 -5.76 14.52
C VAL A 587 9.45 -5.49 13.29
N GLN A 588 10.34 -6.44 12.99
CA GLN A 588 11.21 -6.38 11.82
C GLN A 588 10.43 -6.73 10.55
N ASN A 589 10.83 -6.11 9.45
CA ASN A 589 10.33 -6.45 8.12
C ASN A 589 8.82 -6.46 7.99
N TYR A 590 8.13 -5.48 8.60
CA TYR A 590 6.68 -5.35 8.46
C TYR A 590 6.28 -5.40 6.98
N ASN A 591 5.39 -6.33 6.64
CA ASN A 591 4.90 -6.62 5.31
C ASN A 591 3.42 -7.05 5.35
N CYS A 592 2.87 -7.45 4.22
CA CYS A 592 1.47 -7.85 4.11
C CYS A 592 1.14 -9.07 4.99
N SER A 593 2.00 -10.08 5.01
CA SER A 593 1.81 -11.29 5.85
C SER A 593 1.89 -10.98 7.33
N TYR A 594 2.81 -10.12 7.76
CA TYR A 594 2.87 -9.70 9.17
C TYR A 594 1.63 -8.91 9.56
N ALA A 595 1.14 -8.05 8.66
CA ALA A 595 -0.09 -7.28 8.85
C ALA A 595 -1.31 -8.18 9.09
N GLU A 596 -1.41 -9.32 8.41
CA GLU A 596 -2.49 -10.29 8.58
C GLU A 596 -2.56 -10.89 10.00
N HIS A 597 -1.44 -10.92 10.72
CA HIS A 597 -1.42 -11.33 12.14
C HIS A 597 -1.65 -10.15 13.10
N ILE A 598 -1.11 -8.96 12.80
CA ILE A 598 -1.17 -7.80 13.70
C ILE A 598 -2.57 -7.18 13.72
N ILE A 599 -3.18 -7.01 12.55
CA ILE A 599 -4.45 -6.28 12.41
C ILE A 599 -5.60 -6.93 13.21
N PRO A 600 -5.82 -8.26 13.15
CA PRO A 600 -6.85 -8.89 13.97
C PRO A 600 -6.62 -8.79 15.48
N ALA A 601 -5.38 -8.67 15.91
CA ALA A 601 -4.99 -8.63 17.31
C ALA A 601 -5.00 -7.23 17.95
N ALA A 602 -5.07 -6.16 17.16
CA ALA A 602 -5.01 -4.79 17.66
C ALA A 602 -6.26 -4.41 18.44
N ASP A 603 -6.09 -3.75 19.59
CA ASP A 603 -7.16 -3.09 20.34
C ASP A 603 -7.29 -1.62 19.94
N ILE A 604 -6.16 -0.92 19.80
CA ILE A 604 -6.06 0.50 19.47
C ILE A 604 -5.27 0.68 18.17
N SER A 605 -5.83 1.48 17.28
CA SER A 605 -5.28 1.84 15.98
C SER A 605 -4.76 3.28 16.04
N GLU A 606 -3.44 3.44 16.04
CA GLU A 606 -2.76 4.75 16.07
C GLU A 606 -2.73 5.40 14.68
N GLN A 607 -3.51 6.47 14.49
CA GLN A 607 -3.68 7.20 13.24
C GLN A 607 -3.48 8.71 13.47
N ILE A 608 -2.24 9.09 13.78
CA ILE A 608 -1.90 10.32 14.49
C ILE A 608 -1.19 11.40 13.65
N SER A 609 -1.28 11.36 12.34
CA SER A 609 -0.79 12.45 11.47
C SER A 609 -1.44 13.79 11.79
N PRO A 610 -0.76 14.95 11.63
CA PRO A 610 -1.45 16.23 11.77
C PRO A 610 -2.51 16.39 10.69
N ALA A 611 -3.63 17.02 11.03
CA ALA A 611 -4.74 17.20 10.10
C ALA A 611 -4.27 17.90 8.81
N GLY A 612 -4.68 17.35 7.68
CA GLY A 612 -4.32 17.86 6.35
C GLY A 612 -3.05 17.24 5.73
N THR A 613 -2.50 16.17 6.28
CA THR A 613 -1.26 15.56 5.78
C THR A 613 -1.40 14.13 5.24
N GLU A 614 -2.25 13.29 5.81
CA GLU A 614 -2.47 11.92 5.34
C GLU A 614 -3.61 11.90 4.31
N ALA A 615 -3.33 11.54 3.06
CA ALA A 615 -4.31 11.57 1.97
C ALA A 615 -5.57 10.72 2.26
N SER A 616 -5.41 9.58 2.86
CA SER A 616 -6.50 8.68 3.26
C SER A 616 -6.06 7.78 4.41
N GLY A 617 -5.00 7.00 4.20
CA GLY A 617 -4.74 5.77 4.92
C GLY A 617 -5.66 4.64 4.47
N THR A 618 -5.19 3.42 4.61
CA THR A 618 -5.99 2.19 4.43
C THR A 618 -5.78 1.22 5.59
N GLY A 619 -4.69 1.36 6.35
CA GLY A 619 -4.45 0.61 7.58
C GLY A 619 -5.54 0.88 8.64
N ASN A 620 -5.99 2.13 8.76
CA ASN A 620 -7.10 2.52 9.60
C ASN A 620 -8.40 1.76 9.28
N MET A 621 -8.72 1.55 8.01
CA MET A 621 -9.89 0.80 7.56
C MET A 621 -9.79 -0.70 7.90
N LYS A 622 -8.61 -1.29 7.72
CA LYS A 622 -8.34 -2.71 8.08
C LYS A 622 -8.50 -2.95 9.57
N LEU A 623 -7.92 -2.05 10.37
CA LEU A 623 -8.01 -2.09 11.82
C LEU A 623 -9.45 -1.90 12.31
N MET A 624 -10.20 -0.94 11.73
CA MET A 624 -11.63 -0.75 12.00
C MET A 624 -12.44 -2.01 11.72
N LEU A 625 -12.24 -2.63 10.55
CA LEU A 625 -12.97 -3.84 10.15
C LEU A 625 -12.69 -5.03 11.08
N ASN A 626 -11.54 -5.04 11.75
CA ASN A 626 -11.17 -6.06 12.74
C ASN A 626 -11.44 -5.63 14.20
N GLY A 627 -12.14 -4.54 14.40
CA GLY A 627 -12.62 -4.11 15.71
C GLY A 627 -11.57 -3.40 16.58
N ALA A 628 -10.53 -2.83 15.99
CA ALA A 628 -9.67 -1.88 16.70
C ALA A 628 -10.34 -0.50 16.74
N VAL A 629 -10.22 0.19 17.87
CA VAL A 629 -10.72 1.56 18.02
C VAL A 629 -9.64 2.54 17.56
N THR A 630 -10.02 3.53 16.77
CA THR A 630 -9.07 4.53 16.27
C THR A 630 -8.72 5.54 17.36
N LEU A 631 -7.43 5.67 17.66
CA LEU A 631 -6.84 6.82 18.34
C LEU A 631 -6.18 7.70 17.28
N GLY A 632 -6.82 8.80 16.93
CA GLY A 632 -6.39 9.55 15.76
C GLY A 632 -6.84 10.99 15.71
N THR A 633 -6.34 11.69 14.72
CA THR A 633 -6.71 13.06 14.35
C THR A 633 -7.83 13.06 13.31
N LEU A 634 -8.48 14.20 13.11
CA LEU A 634 -9.43 14.42 12.01
C LEU A 634 -8.66 14.67 10.70
N ASP A 635 -8.04 13.61 10.19
CA ASP A 635 -7.24 13.60 8.96
C ASP A 635 -7.54 12.37 8.11
N GLY A 636 -7.41 12.49 6.79
CA GLY A 636 -7.63 11.41 5.86
C GLY A 636 -8.96 10.69 6.06
N ALA A 637 -8.95 9.38 5.99
CA ALA A 637 -10.13 8.55 6.19
C ALA A 637 -10.60 8.47 7.66
N ASN A 638 -9.81 8.95 8.64
CA ASN A 638 -10.24 8.97 10.03
C ASN A 638 -11.51 9.81 10.23
N VAL A 639 -11.69 10.87 9.43
CA VAL A 639 -12.90 11.71 9.46
C VAL A 639 -14.12 10.85 9.13
N GLU A 640 -14.06 10.12 8.03
CA GLU A 640 -15.16 9.27 7.58
C GLU A 640 -15.35 8.06 8.51
N ILE A 641 -14.27 7.49 9.07
CA ILE A 641 -14.35 6.42 10.08
C ILE A 641 -15.13 6.90 11.31
N ALA A 642 -14.81 8.08 11.84
CA ALA A 642 -15.51 8.65 12.98
C ALA A 642 -16.97 9.01 12.67
N GLN A 643 -17.28 9.38 11.43
CA GLN A 643 -18.67 9.60 10.98
C GLN A 643 -19.47 8.31 10.93
N GLU A 644 -18.92 7.25 10.35
CA GLU A 644 -19.59 5.95 10.18
C GLU A 644 -19.75 5.20 11.50
N ALA A 645 -18.72 5.14 12.34
CA ALA A 645 -18.74 4.43 13.61
C ALA A 645 -19.45 5.19 14.74
N GLY A 646 -19.55 6.52 14.61
CA GLY A 646 -19.91 7.43 15.68
C GLY A 646 -18.67 7.90 16.44
N ARG A 647 -18.55 9.21 16.63
CA ARG A 647 -17.36 9.82 17.26
C ARG A 647 -17.10 9.32 18.68
N GLU A 648 -18.16 8.96 19.40
CA GLU A 648 -18.11 8.38 20.74
C GLU A 648 -17.47 6.98 20.78
N ASN A 649 -17.36 6.31 19.64
CA ASN A 649 -16.73 5.01 19.50
C ASN A 649 -15.26 5.09 19.07
N GLU A 650 -14.72 6.32 18.97
CA GLU A 650 -13.34 6.61 18.63
C GLU A 650 -12.69 7.52 19.67
N TYR A 651 -11.36 7.60 19.64
CA TYR A 651 -10.56 8.50 20.47
C TYR A 651 -9.92 9.57 19.59
N ILE A 652 -10.63 10.66 19.38
CA ILE A 652 -10.22 11.75 18.49
C ILE A 652 -9.53 12.86 19.30
N PHE A 653 -8.38 13.31 18.83
CA PHE A 653 -7.58 14.37 19.45
C PHE A 653 -7.02 15.33 18.40
N GLY A 654 -6.33 16.38 18.88
CA GLY A 654 -5.52 17.27 18.07
C GLY A 654 -6.31 18.37 17.38
N HIS A 655 -5.56 19.25 16.72
CA HIS A 655 -6.09 20.41 16.02
C HIS A 655 -6.62 20.03 14.64
N THR A 656 -7.66 20.68 14.20
CA THR A 656 -8.18 20.63 12.84
C THR A 656 -7.26 21.37 11.86
N VAL A 657 -7.48 21.23 10.55
CA VAL A 657 -6.73 21.94 9.51
C VAL A 657 -6.78 23.46 9.73
N ASP A 658 -7.97 24.00 10.01
CA ASP A 658 -8.17 25.43 10.22
C ASP A 658 -7.46 25.93 11.49
N GLU A 659 -7.52 25.17 12.57
CA GLU A 659 -6.83 25.47 13.83
C GLU A 659 -5.30 25.44 13.66
N ILE A 660 -4.75 24.47 12.92
CA ILE A 660 -3.33 24.41 12.59
C ILE A 660 -2.93 25.64 11.77
N ASN A 661 -3.70 25.98 10.75
CA ASN A 661 -3.41 27.15 9.89
C ASN A 661 -3.47 28.46 10.69
N ALA A 662 -4.41 28.60 11.61
CA ALA A 662 -4.51 29.74 12.51
C ALA A 662 -3.33 29.81 13.50
N ALA A 663 -2.83 28.67 13.97
CA ALA A 663 -1.71 28.60 14.92
C ALA A 663 -0.34 28.89 14.26
N LYS A 664 -0.15 28.50 13.00
CA LYS A 664 1.15 28.62 12.27
C LYS A 664 1.89 29.95 12.46
N PRO A 665 1.24 31.12 12.33
CA PRO A 665 1.95 32.40 12.40
C PRO A 665 2.57 32.72 13.78
N THR A 666 2.03 32.15 14.85
CA THR A 666 2.42 32.42 16.24
C THR A 666 2.95 31.20 16.98
N TYR A 667 3.13 30.10 16.26
CA TYR A 667 3.54 28.84 16.87
C TYR A 667 4.99 28.88 17.38
N HIS A 668 5.16 28.48 18.64
CA HIS A 668 6.45 28.43 19.32
C HIS A 668 6.65 27.10 20.04
N ALA A 669 7.35 26.17 19.39
CA ALA A 669 7.64 24.83 19.93
C ALA A 669 8.38 24.89 21.28
N ARG A 670 9.39 25.77 21.41
CA ARG A 670 10.13 25.96 22.69
C ARG A 670 9.24 26.42 23.83
N GLY A 671 8.25 27.26 23.59
CA GLY A 671 7.32 27.66 24.64
C GLY A 671 6.54 26.49 25.24
N ILE A 672 6.13 25.54 24.41
CA ILE A 672 5.46 24.31 24.87
C ILE A 672 6.45 23.42 25.63
N TYR A 673 7.64 23.21 25.08
CA TYR A 673 8.72 22.46 25.73
C TYR A 673 9.05 23.04 27.12
N ASP A 674 9.19 24.34 27.25
CA ASP A 674 9.55 24.99 28.51
C ASP A 674 8.43 24.90 29.56
N SER A 675 7.18 24.95 29.13
CA SER A 675 6.01 24.95 30.03
C SER A 675 5.56 23.54 30.44
N ASN A 676 5.88 22.48 29.69
CA ASN A 676 5.48 21.12 29.99
C ASN A 676 6.68 20.29 30.47
N VAL A 677 6.81 20.13 31.79
CA VAL A 677 7.95 19.46 32.44
C VAL A 677 8.08 17.99 32.03
N ASP A 678 6.98 17.26 31.91
CA ASP A 678 6.99 15.83 31.55
C ASP A 678 7.36 15.64 30.06
N LEU A 679 6.79 16.45 29.17
CA LEU A 679 7.16 16.45 27.75
C LEU A 679 8.65 16.85 27.57
N ARG A 680 9.09 17.88 28.26
CA ARG A 680 10.50 18.30 28.24
C ARG A 680 11.42 17.16 28.65
N ARG A 681 11.08 16.43 29.73
CA ARG A 681 11.86 15.26 30.16
C ARG A 681 11.89 14.17 29.08
N ALA A 682 10.73 13.87 28.47
CA ALA A 682 10.67 12.89 27.39
C ALA A 682 11.53 13.30 26.19
N ILE A 683 11.43 14.54 25.73
CA ILE A 683 12.25 15.06 24.61
C ILE A 683 13.75 15.04 24.95
N ASN A 684 14.14 15.37 26.19
CA ASN A 684 15.53 15.37 26.62
C ASN A 684 16.18 14.00 26.53
N THR A 685 15.43 12.89 26.59
CA THR A 685 16.00 11.55 26.42
C THR A 685 16.65 11.33 25.04
N LEU A 686 16.36 12.19 24.08
CA LEU A 686 17.08 12.21 22.80
C LEU A 686 18.56 12.62 22.95
N VAL A 687 18.92 13.38 24.01
CA VAL A 687 20.23 14.02 24.13
C VAL A 687 20.90 13.86 25.50
N ASP A 688 20.21 13.43 26.55
CA ASP A 688 20.68 13.44 27.95
C ASP A 688 21.37 12.14 28.38
N GLY A 689 21.46 11.14 27.53
CA GLY A 689 22.08 9.85 27.81
C GLY A 689 21.19 8.85 28.55
N THR A 690 19.88 9.10 28.74
CA THR A 690 18.90 8.13 29.24
C THR A 690 18.89 6.88 28.36
N VAL A 691 18.98 7.06 27.04
CA VAL A 691 19.32 6.03 26.05
C VAL A 691 20.61 6.40 25.34
N PRO A 692 21.31 5.46 24.69
CA PRO A 692 22.48 5.80 23.87
C PRO A 692 22.15 6.93 22.90
N THR A 693 23.00 7.95 22.84
CA THR A 693 22.76 9.16 22.04
C THR A 693 23.81 9.27 20.94
N ASP A 694 23.38 9.72 19.77
CA ASP A 694 24.25 10.02 18.63
C ASP A 694 23.80 11.33 17.92
N ASP A 695 24.57 11.72 16.90
CA ASP A 695 24.34 13.00 16.23
C ASP A 695 22.98 13.05 15.50
N ALA A 696 22.47 11.92 15.03
CA ALA A 696 21.16 11.87 14.39
C ALA A 696 20.01 12.08 15.40
N GLN A 697 20.15 11.56 16.64
CA GLN A 697 19.18 11.86 17.71
C GLN A 697 19.27 13.33 18.16
N LYS A 698 20.47 13.92 18.22
CA LYS A 698 20.63 15.35 18.48
C LYS A 698 19.96 16.18 17.39
N GLU A 699 20.05 15.76 16.12
CA GLU A 699 19.35 16.42 15.02
C GLU A 699 17.84 16.34 15.19
N LEU A 700 17.27 15.21 15.62
CA LEU A 700 15.84 15.12 15.96
C LEU A 700 15.44 16.12 17.04
N PHE A 701 16.23 16.22 18.10
CA PHE A 701 16.01 17.20 19.17
C PHE A 701 16.00 18.64 18.64
N HIS A 702 17.00 19.00 17.82
CA HIS A 702 17.07 20.34 17.22
C HIS A 702 15.95 20.59 16.21
N SER A 703 15.55 19.60 15.44
CA SER A 703 14.42 19.73 14.49
C SER A 703 13.10 20.04 15.18
N LEU A 704 12.91 19.54 16.40
CA LEU A 704 11.71 19.84 17.20
C LEU A 704 11.76 21.24 17.83
N LEU A 705 12.92 21.72 18.26
CA LEU A 705 13.00 22.92 19.10
C LEU A 705 13.59 24.14 18.41
N ASP A 706 14.48 23.96 17.45
CA ASP A 706 15.24 25.04 16.80
C ASP A 706 14.90 25.18 15.32
N GLY A 707 14.40 24.10 14.69
CA GLY A 707 14.22 24.03 13.24
C GLY A 707 15.53 23.79 12.50
N THR A 708 15.48 23.97 11.19
CA THR A 708 16.64 23.83 10.29
C THR A 708 16.57 24.87 9.18
N ASP A 709 17.55 24.87 8.26
CA ASP A 709 17.59 25.82 7.13
C ASP A 709 16.36 25.75 6.21
N TRP A 710 15.66 24.62 6.17
CA TRP A 710 14.54 24.39 5.25
C TRP A 710 13.17 24.28 5.92
N HIS A 711 13.08 24.24 7.26
CA HIS A 711 11.81 24.26 7.98
C HIS A 711 11.92 24.87 9.37
N GLN A 712 10.82 25.37 9.88
CA GLN A 712 10.69 25.87 11.25
C GLN A 712 10.73 24.71 12.26
N ALA A 713 10.95 25.05 13.54
CA ALA A 713 10.88 24.08 14.64
C ALA A 713 9.53 23.34 14.62
N ASP A 714 9.59 22.03 14.91
CA ASP A 714 8.42 21.15 14.97
C ASP A 714 7.51 21.25 13.74
N HIS A 715 8.08 21.01 12.57
CA HIS A 715 7.42 21.16 11.25
C HIS A 715 6.06 20.48 11.15
N TYR A 716 5.85 19.37 11.87
CA TYR A 716 4.61 18.59 11.87
C TYR A 716 3.77 18.77 13.15
N PHE A 717 3.96 19.87 13.90
CA PHE A 717 3.12 20.26 15.05
C PHE A 717 2.97 19.17 16.13
N LEU A 718 4.02 18.40 16.34
CA LEU A 718 4.04 17.30 17.31
C LEU A 718 3.80 17.82 18.73
N LEU A 719 4.50 18.91 19.13
CA LEU A 719 4.36 19.49 20.45
C LEU A 719 3.00 20.17 20.64
N LEU A 720 2.45 20.75 19.57
CA LEU A 720 1.15 21.42 19.59
C LEU A 720 0.02 20.43 19.99
N ASP A 721 0.05 19.23 19.44
CA ASP A 721 -0.97 18.20 19.68
C ASP A 721 -0.65 17.28 20.85
N TYR A 722 0.57 17.33 21.41
CA TYR A 722 1.04 16.33 22.37
C TYR A 722 0.17 16.18 23.61
N ALA A 723 -0.21 17.29 24.26
CA ALA A 723 -1.01 17.23 25.48
C ALA A 723 -2.39 16.61 25.24
N SER A 724 -3.04 16.97 24.13
CA SER A 724 -4.32 16.38 23.70
C SER A 724 -4.15 14.89 23.38
N TYR A 725 -3.08 14.53 22.67
CA TYR A 725 -2.76 13.14 22.33
C TYR A 725 -2.56 12.27 23.57
N LEU A 726 -1.67 12.68 24.49
CA LEU A 726 -1.39 11.91 25.70
C LEU A 726 -2.65 11.77 26.59
N GLY A 727 -3.41 12.87 26.74
CA GLY A 727 -4.66 12.85 27.50
C GLY A 727 -5.66 11.84 26.95
N THR A 728 -5.84 11.82 25.63
CA THR A 728 -6.75 10.91 24.92
C THR A 728 -6.25 9.47 24.96
N LYS A 729 -4.94 9.26 24.81
CA LYS A 729 -4.31 7.94 24.92
C LYS A 729 -4.49 7.33 26.32
N LEU A 730 -4.30 8.11 27.36
CA LEU A 730 -4.54 7.67 28.73
C LEU A 730 -6.04 7.46 29.02
N GLN A 731 -6.94 8.20 28.37
CA GLN A 731 -8.37 7.95 28.46
C GLN A 731 -8.74 6.60 27.85
N ALA A 732 -8.23 6.28 26.64
CA ALA A 732 -8.43 4.98 26.01
C ALA A 732 -7.92 3.82 26.89
N ASN A 733 -6.76 4.01 27.53
CA ASN A 733 -6.20 3.05 28.48
C ASN A 733 -7.12 2.81 29.70
N ARG A 734 -7.68 3.87 30.30
CA ARG A 734 -8.62 3.75 31.42
C ARG A 734 -9.93 3.08 31.00
N ASP A 735 -10.48 3.47 29.87
CA ASP A 735 -11.76 2.95 29.37
C ASP A 735 -11.70 1.45 29.05
N TYR A 736 -10.51 0.93 28.73
CA TYR A 736 -10.30 -0.49 28.47
C TYR A 736 -10.61 -1.39 29.68
N ALA A 737 -10.57 -0.86 30.92
CA ALA A 737 -10.92 -1.59 32.14
C ALA A 737 -12.39 -2.08 32.13
N ASP A 738 -13.30 -1.32 31.55
CA ASP A 738 -14.68 -1.78 31.26
C ASP A 738 -14.72 -2.52 29.92
N ARG A 739 -14.50 -3.83 29.98
CA ARG A 739 -14.42 -4.71 28.80
C ARG A 739 -15.70 -4.76 27.98
N ILE A 740 -16.86 -4.54 28.60
CA ILE A 740 -18.15 -4.50 27.91
C ILE A 740 -18.31 -3.18 27.17
N ALA A 741 -18.06 -2.06 27.83
CA ALA A 741 -18.16 -0.74 27.18
C ALA A 741 -17.13 -0.58 26.05
N PHE A 742 -15.88 -1.01 26.27
CA PHE A 742 -14.84 -0.95 25.25
C PHE A 742 -15.11 -1.91 24.08
N GLY A 743 -15.53 -3.15 24.36
CA GLY A 743 -15.90 -4.13 23.35
C GLY A 743 -17.09 -3.68 22.49
N ARG A 744 -18.03 -2.93 23.07
CA ARG A 744 -19.13 -2.30 22.33
C ARG A 744 -18.60 -1.29 21.30
N LYS A 745 -17.63 -0.45 21.66
CA LYS A 745 -16.96 0.47 20.70
C LYS A 745 -16.30 -0.33 19.56
N CYS A 746 -15.60 -1.41 19.89
CA CYS A 746 -14.96 -2.28 18.91
C CYS A 746 -15.96 -2.87 17.90
N LEU A 747 -17.08 -3.43 18.38
CA LEU A 747 -18.12 -4.00 17.52
C LEU A 747 -18.87 -2.94 16.70
N MET A 748 -19.05 -1.73 17.23
CA MET A 748 -19.60 -0.61 16.46
C MET A 748 -18.68 -0.23 15.28
N ASN A 749 -17.38 -0.29 15.47
CA ASN A 749 -16.40 -0.12 14.39
C ASN A 749 -16.57 -1.20 13.31
N VAL A 750 -16.60 -2.47 13.70
CA VAL A 750 -16.84 -3.59 12.77
C VAL A 750 -18.14 -3.37 12.00
N ALA A 751 -19.24 -3.14 12.69
CA ALA A 751 -20.58 -2.99 12.11
C ALA A 751 -20.72 -1.77 11.16
N SER A 752 -19.81 -0.81 11.27
CA SER A 752 -19.85 0.44 10.49
C SER A 752 -18.80 0.48 9.36
N ALA A 753 -18.07 -0.61 9.13
CA ALA A 753 -16.95 -0.64 8.20
C ALA A 753 -17.34 -0.84 6.71
N ALA A 754 -18.62 -1.03 6.40
CA ALA A 754 -19.09 -1.35 5.04
C ALA A 754 -18.66 -0.33 3.98
N LYS A 755 -18.71 0.97 4.31
CA LYS A 755 -18.25 2.06 3.43
C LYS A 755 -16.82 1.87 2.94
N PHE A 756 -15.97 1.23 3.73
CA PHE A 756 -14.54 1.05 3.45
C PHE A 756 -14.21 -0.23 2.70
N SER A 757 -15.22 -0.87 2.09
CA SER A 757 -15.00 -1.95 1.12
C SER A 757 -14.45 -1.41 -0.19
N SER A 758 -13.37 -2.03 -0.71
CA SER A 758 -12.88 -1.74 -2.06
C SER A 758 -13.87 -2.16 -3.16
N ASP A 759 -14.83 -3.04 -2.86
CA ASP A 759 -15.92 -3.38 -3.79
C ASP A 759 -16.81 -2.16 -4.05
N ARG A 760 -17.17 -1.40 -3.02
CA ARG A 760 -17.90 -0.14 -3.16
C ARG A 760 -17.06 0.85 -3.98
N THR A 761 -15.78 1.00 -3.66
CA THR A 761 -14.90 1.93 -4.37
C THR A 761 -14.82 1.59 -5.85
N ILE A 762 -14.58 0.32 -6.19
CA ILE A 762 -14.39 -0.08 -7.59
C ILE A 762 -15.69 0.02 -8.41
N ARG A 763 -16.85 -0.21 -7.78
CA ARG A 763 -18.17 0.04 -8.43
C ARG A 763 -18.32 1.53 -8.75
N GLN A 764 -17.95 2.42 -7.84
CA GLN A 764 -18.01 3.87 -8.10
C GLN A 764 -17.07 4.28 -9.23
N TYR A 765 -15.84 3.75 -9.31
CA TYR A 765 -14.97 3.98 -10.46
C TYR A 765 -15.59 3.47 -11.76
N ALA A 766 -16.16 2.27 -11.74
CA ALA A 766 -16.78 1.67 -12.93
C ALA A 766 -17.97 2.48 -13.46
N GLU A 767 -18.85 2.92 -12.58
CA GLU A 767 -20.07 3.66 -12.93
C GLU A 767 -19.78 5.12 -13.30
N GLU A 768 -19.02 5.82 -12.44
CA GLU A 768 -18.92 7.28 -12.49
C GLU A 768 -17.71 7.79 -13.30
N ILE A 769 -16.67 6.97 -13.48
CA ILE A 769 -15.44 7.36 -14.19
C ILE A 769 -15.26 6.56 -15.48
N TRP A 770 -15.29 5.22 -15.39
CA TRP A 770 -15.00 4.38 -16.55
C TRP A 770 -16.24 4.09 -17.42
N HIS A 771 -17.43 4.27 -16.88
CA HIS A 771 -18.71 3.95 -17.54
C HIS A 771 -18.73 2.51 -18.05
N ILE A 772 -18.44 1.58 -17.15
CA ILE A 772 -18.35 0.13 -17.38
C ILE A 772 -19.38 -0.58 -16.51
N LYS A 773 -19.98 -1.62 -17.08
CA LYS A 773 -20.89 -2.52 -16.35
C LYS A 773 -20.17 -3.83 -16.01
N PRO A 774 -20.58 -4.54 -14.95
CA PRO A 774 -20.16 -5.91 -14.71
C PRO A 774 -20.39 -6.80 -15.92
N THR A 775 -19.51 -7.74 -16.15
CA THR A 775 -19.59 -8.71 -17.26
C THR A 775 -20.16 -10.02 -16.72
N GLU A 776 -21.07 -10.65 -17.44
CA GLU A 776 -21.55 -12.00 -17.13
C GLU A 776 -20.53 -13.01 -17.65
N TYR A 777 -20.09 -13.94 -16.79
CA TYR A 777 -19.09 -14.98 -17.08
C TYR A 777 -19.71 -16.36 -17.09
#